data_4c93bfdf9acedb8f791ec4edb6f75a2f
#
_entry.id   4c93bfdf9acedb8f791ec4edb6f75a2f
#
_cell.length_a   1.000
_cell.length_b   1.000
_cell.length_c   1.000
_cell.angle_alpha   90.00
_cell.angle_beta   90.00
_cell.angle_gamma   90.00
#
_symmetry.space_group_name_H-M   'P 1'
#
loop_
_entity.id
_entity.type
_entity.pdbx_description
1 polymer ?
#
loop_
_entity_poly.entity_id
_entity_poly.type
_entity_poly.pdbx_seq_one_letter_code
_entity_poly.pdbx_strand_id
1 'polypeptide(L)'
;LRTKPKGELVTQAIEAGIDVIEGSVITAVIGGKRVRAVEIMKLNEDGTGVTGTVQTITCDIVGSSGGWNPVVHLHSHSGGKNVWRDEDGVFVPGDTLQSEKVCGAAAGSFSLQAALNEGDFAGIDFASKLGLPTKKPGAVPKTSSDVAEEPWKLLWYIPTTKPAGQRGKHFIDQQNDVTVTDVQLAAREGYRSVEHAKRYTTLGMATDQGKTGNIPGHAILSAALGQTIPETGTTTFRPPYSPVTMGAIAGRYVGDFFDPVRRTPMHDCHEKAGCLWEDVGQWRRPWYYPADGESMQDTVNRECLAVRNHVGMLDATTLGKIDIQGPDAAEFLNRIYTNAWLKLAPGKCRYGLMLGEDGMIMDDGVTSCLGENHYLMTTTSGGAPRVMAWLEEWLQTEWPDLKVYLTSVTEQFATLQLAGPNARALLSEFTKDIDLDNDAFPFMSWKSGTVADIPARIYRISFTGELSYEINVPASAGLSLWTDIMIAGEKFGIEPFGTETMHVLRAEKGFIIVGQETDGTTAPGDLGMDWIVSKKKPDFIGKRSMSRPDMLRDDRKQLVGLLTSDPSEVLPEGGQIVAETQPKPPMTMIGHVTSSYYSAALEHSIALALVKGGRARMGDTVYVPIDGKTVSCEVVEPIFYDKEGSRING
;
A
#
# COMPACT_ATOMS: atom_id res chain seq x y z
N LEU A 1 -35.28 -24.21 20.57
CA LEU A 1 -36.51 -23.95 19.78
C LEU A 1 -37.53 -23.21 20.65
N ARG A 2 -38.25 -22.18 20.10
CA ARG A 2 -39.18 -21.35 20.89
C ARG A 2 -40.45 -22.04 21.29
N THR A 3 -40.91 -23.00 20.49
CA THR A 3 -42.14 -23.77 20.74
C THR A 3 -41.86 -25.23 20.58
N LYS A 4 -42.82 -26.07 20.97
CA LYS A 4 -42.75 -27.51 20.69
C LYS A 4 -42.72 -27.70 19.19
N PRO A 5 -41.61 -28.12 18.61
CA PRO A 5 -41.55 -28.31 17.17
C PRO A 5 -42.36 -29.52 16.77
N LYS A 6 -43.03 -29.42 15.65
CA LYS A 6 -43.80 -30.52 15.03
C LYS A 6 -43.28 -30.75 13.62
N GLY A 7 -43.41 -31.94 13.14
CA GLY A 7 -43.06 -32.28 11.77
C GLY A 7 -42.15 -33.49 11.67
N GLU A 8 -42.05 -34.02 10.48
CA GLU A 8 -41.33 -35.26 10.16
C GLU A 8 -39.84 -35.18 10.52
N LEU A 9 -39.18 -34.06 10.21
CA LEU A 9 -37.74 -33.83 10.52
C LEU A 9 -37.46 -33.85 12.02
N VAL A 10 -38.36 -33.32 12.84
CA VAL A 10 -38.20 -33.35 14.30
C VAL A 10 -38.34 -34.78 14.82
N THR A 11 -39.30 -35.53 14.29
CA THR A 11 -39.46 -36.94 14.64
C THR A 11 -38.22 -37.74 14.26
N GLN A 12 -37.71 -37.56 13.05
CA GLN A 12 -36.47 -38.20 12.58
C GLN A 12 -35.26 -37.83 13.44
N ALA A 13 -35.14 -36.56 13.87
CA ALA A 13 -34.06 -36.12 14.75
C ALA A 13 -34.10 -36.81 16.13
N ILE A 14 -35.31 -36.91 16.71
CA ILE A 14 -35.54 -37.63 17.99
C ILE A 14 -35.23 -39.12 17.85
N GLU A 15 -35.70 -39.74 16.78
CA GLU A 15 -35.43 -41.15 16.46
C GLU A 15 -33.95 -41.42 16.22
N ALA A 16 -33.21 -40.44 15.68
CA ALA A 16 -31.75 -40.48 15.51
C ALA A 16 -30.98 -40.24 16.81
N GLY A 17 -31.65 -40.01 17.95
CA GLY A 17 -31.03 -39.78 19.24
C GLY A 17 -30.53 -38.35 19.45
N ILE A 18 -31.04 -37.38 18.67
CA ILE A 18 -30.70 -35.96 18.82
C ILE A 18 -31.62 -35.33 19.87
N ASP A 19 -31.05 -34.71 20.86
CA ASP A 19 -31.78 -33.99 21.91
C ASP A 19 -32.48 -32.74 21.33
N VAL A 20 -33.79 -32.69 21.38
CA VAL A 20 -34.59 -31.55 20.96
C VAL A 20 -35.07 -30.77 22.19
N ILE A 21 -34.42 -29.65 22.49
CA ILE A 21 -34.69 -28.82 23.67
C ILE A 21 -35.69 -27.72 23.29
N GLU A 22 -36.91 -27.83 23.84
CA GLU A 22 -38.03 -26.94 23.56
C GLU A 22 -38.02 -25.68 24.46
N GLY A 23 -38.59 -24.58 23.96
CA GLY A 23 -38.82 -23.36 24.71
C GLY A 23 -37.55 -22.77 25.33
N SER A 24 -36.42 -22.99 24.69
CA SER A 24 -35.09 -22.62 25.23
C SER A 24 -34.25 -21.91 24.20
N VAL A 25 -33.30 -21.10 24.70
CA VAL A 25 -32.36 -20.31 23.89
C VAL A 25 -30.95 -20.44 24.44
N ILE A 26 -29.96 -20.32 23.58
CA ILE A 26 -28.54 -20.25 23.97
C ILE A 26 -28.26 -18.85 24.48
N THR A 27 -28.00 -18.71 25.78
CA THR A 27 -27.76 -17.42 26.45
C THR A 27 -26.29 -17.04 26.52
N ALA A 28 -25.38 -17.99 26.36
CA ALA A 28 -23.96 -17.74 26.26
C ALA A 28 -23.25 -18.85 25.49
N VAL A 29 -22.15 -18.50 24.83
CA VAL A 29 -21.19 -19.44 24.24
C VAL A 29 -19.90 -19.34 25.05
N ILE A 30 -19.42 -20.46 25.55
CA ILE A 30 -18.25 -20.58 26.41
C ILE A 30 -17.07 -21.05 25.57
N GLY A 31 -15.96 -20.32 25.65
CA GLY A 31 -14.71 -20.66 24.97
C GLY A 31 -13.79 -19.45 24.85
N GLY A 32 -12.57 -19.68 24.43
CA GLY A 32 -11.62 -18.63 24.10
C GLY A 32 -11.34 -18.64 22.58
N LYS A 33 -10.27 -19.35 22.15
CA LYS A 33 -9.94 -19.49 20.71
C LYS A 33 -10.90 -20.42 19.95
N ARG A 34 -11.68 -21.26 20.65
CA ARG A 34 -12.72 -22.15 20.10
C ARG A 34 -13.84 -22.35 21.12
N VAL A 35 -15.01 -22.74 20.64
CA VAL A 35 -16.16 -23.12 21.44
C VAL A 35 -15.82 -24.34 22.29
N ARG A 36 -16.30 -24.38 23.55
CA ARG A 36 -16.17 -25.50 24.48
C ARG A 36 -17.51 -25.94 25.08
N ALA A 37 -18.44 -25.02 25.19
CA ALA A 37 -19.77 -25.27 25.72
C ALA A 37 -20.74 -24.14 25.35
N VAL A 38 -22.02 -24.38 25.56
CA VAL A 38 -23.08 -23.36 25.53
C VAL A 38 -23.86 -23.36 26.84
N GLU A 39 -24.37 -22.20 27.23
CA GLU A 39 -25.37 -22.07 28.28
C GLU A 39 -26.75 -21.93 27.68
N ILE A 40 -27.72 -22.68 28.18
CA ILE A 40 -29.12 -22.69 27.73
C ILE A 40 -30.03 -22.31 28.89
N MET A 41 -31.04 -21.50 28.61
CA MET A 41 -32.11 -21.14 29.56
C MET A 41 -33.47 -21.22 28.88
N LYS A 42 -34.51 -21.41 29.70
CA LYS A 42 -35.91 -21.33 29.23
C LYS A 42 -36.25 -19.89 28.87
N LEU A 43 -36.89 -19.73 27.72
CA LEU A 43 -37.47 -18.46 27.27
C LEU A 43 -38.85 -18.30 27.94
N ASN A 44 -39.21 -17.11 28.42
CA ASN A 44 -40.55 -16.81 28.88
C ASN A 44 -41.55 -16.78 27.70
N GLU A 45 -42.85 -16.80 28.01
CA GLU A 45 -43.90 -16.97 26.96
C GLU A 45 -43.92 -15.79 25.97
N ASP A 46 -43.66 -14.59 26.41
CA ASP A 46 -43.62 -13.39 25.58
C ASP A 46 -42.28 -13.20 24.81
N GLY A 47 -41.28 -13.98 25.11
CA GLY A 47 -39.98 -13.95 24.44
C GLY A 47 -39.07 -12.77 24.88
N THR A 48 -39.45 -12.00 25.92
CA THR A 48 -38.71 -10.82 26.36
C THR A 48 -37.63 -11.12 27.39
N GLY A 49 -37.65 -12.31 28.01
CA GLY A 49 -36.73 -12.69 29.06
C GLY A 49 -36.48 -14.20 29.14
N VAL A 50 -35.55 -14.58 29.98
CA VAL A 50 -35.22 -15.98 30.27
C VAL A 50 -35.52 -16.31 31.75
N THR A 51 -35.91 -17.58 31.99
CA THR A 51 -36.32 -18.07 33.30
C THR A 51 -35.63 -19.39 33.63
N GLY A 52 -35.66 -19.81 34.91
CA GLY A 52 -35.13 -21.09 35.36
C GLY A 52 -33.60 -21.06 35.57
N THR A 53 -33.05 -22.24 35.71
CA THR A 53 -31.59 -22.42 35.95
C THR A 53 -30.85 -22.55 34.62
N VAL A 54 -29.59 -22.09 34.62
CA VAL A 54 -28.67 -22.27 33.48
C VAL A 54 -28.31 -23.74 33.34
N GLN A 55 -28.49 -24.30 32.16
CA GLN A 55 -27.98 -25.59 31.77
C GLN A 55 -26.74 -25.40 30.86
N THR A 56 -25.64 -26.08 31.20
CA THR A 56 -24.43 -26.04 30.37
C THR A 56 -24.32 -27.33 29.57
N ILE A 57 -24.12 -27.20 28.23
CA ILE A 57 -23.90 -28.32 27.32
C ILE A 57 -22.53 -28.17 26.68
N THR A 58 -21.69 -29.20 26.83
CA THR A 58 -20.37 -29.24 26.18
C THR A 58 -20.54 -29.47 24.69
N CYS A 59 -19.88 -28.66 23.88
CA CYS A 59 -19.88 -28.78 22.42
C CYS A 59 -18.65 -28.11 21.80
N ASP A 60 -18.27 -28.52 20.62
CA ASP A 60 -17.15 -27.96 19.84
C ASP A 60 -17.60 -26.96 18.77
N ILE A 61 -18.87 -27.04 18.35
CA ILE A 61 -19.47 -26.22 17.31
C ILE A 61 -20.86 -25.77 17.75
N VAL A 62 -21.21 -24.53 17.40
CA VAL A 62 -22.57 -24.00 17.53
C VAL A 62 -23.03 -23.55 16.15
N GLY A 63 -24.10 -24.18 15.65
CA GLY A 63 -24.81 -23.73 14.45
C GLY A 63 -25.99 -22.84 14.84
N SER A 64 -26.16 -21.71 14.18
CA SER A 64 -27.30 -20.83 14.37
C SER A 64 -28.12 -20.70 13.10
N SER A 65 -29.44 -20.87 13.21
CA SER A 65 -30.39 -20.64 12.13
C SER A 65 -31.42 -19.63 12.60
N GLY A 66 -31.40 -18.43 12.02
CA GLY A 66 -32.22 -17.29 12.42
C GLY A 66 -33.53 -17.17 11.62
N GLY A 67 -33.79 -18.06 10.68
CA GLY A 67 -34.92 -17.97 9.76
C GLY A 67 -34.52 -17.43 8.38
N TRP A 68 -35.56 -17.06 7.59
CA TRP A 68 -35.41 -16.60 6.22
C TRP A 68 -35.83 -15.15 6.08
N ASN A 69 -35.19 -14.43 5.15
CA ASN A 69 -35.52 -13.07 4.81
C ASN A 69 -35.58 -12.91 3.28
N PRO A 70 -36.64 -12.29 2.72
CA PRO A 70 -36.67 -11.95 1.30
C PRO A 70 -35.50 -11.10 0.88
N VAL A 71 -34.86 -11.42 -0.23
CA VAL A 71 -33.77 -10.62 -0.80
C VAL A 71 -34.37 -9.58 -1.74
N VAL A 72 -34.73 -8.43 -1.20
CA VAL A 72 -35.42 -7.33 -1.90
C VAL A 72 -34.48 -6.30 -2.54
N HIS A 73 -33.19 -6.58 -2.59
CA HIS A 73 -32.17 -5.63 -3.04
C HIS A 73 -32.36 -5.19 -4.49
N LEU A 74 -32.60 -6.14 -5.41
CA LEU A 74 -32.80 -5.82 -6.84
C LEU A 74 -34.06 -4.99 -7.07
N HIS A 75 -35.15 -5.29 -6.33
CA HIS A 75 -36.34 -4.45 -6.33
C HIS A 75 -36.08 -3.02 -5.85
N SER A 76 -35.28 -2.86 -4.78
CA SER A 76 -34.88 -1.54 -4.29
C SER A 76 -33.95 -0.82 -5.27
N HIS A 77 -33.07 -1.54 -5.99
CA HIS A 77 -32.17 -0.94 -6.99
C HIS A 77 -32.93 -0.39 -8.20
N SER A 78 -34.05 -1.01 -8.57
CA SER A 78 -34.94 -0.52 -9.64
C SER A 78 -35.83 0.64 -9.22
N GLY A 79 -35.74 1.07 -7.95
CA GLY A 79 -36.54 2.15 -7.37
C GLY A 79 -37.82 1.68 -6.69
N GLY A 80 -38.09 0.38 -6.64
CA GLY A 80 -39.21 -0.20 -5.93
C GLY A 80 -39.14 0.01 -4.43
N LYS A 81 -40.31 0.07 -3.78
CA LYS A 81 -40.40 0.27 -2.33
C LYS A 81 -40.81 -1.00 -1.63
N ASN A 82 -40.10 -1.33 -0.55
CA ASN A 82 -40.40 -2.48 0.27
C ASN A 82 -41.54 -2.17 1.25
N VAL A 83 -42.38 -3.15 1.49
CA VAL A 83 -43.50 -3.11 2.43
C VAL A 83 -43.26 -4.11 3.53
N TRP A 84 -43.55 -3.72 4.76
CA TRP A 84 -43.45 -4.59 5.93
C TRP A 84 -44.64 -5.56 5.97
N ARG A 85 -44.37 -6.82 6.26
CA ARG A 85 -45.37 -7.88 6.47
C ARG A 85 -45.22 -8.43 7.89
N ASP A 86 -46.21 -8.09 8.74
CA ASP A 86 -46.16 -8.44 10.17
C ASP A 86 -46.18 -9.94 10.45
N GLU A 87 -46.91 -10.71 9.62
CA GLU A 87 -47.08 -12.16 9.80
C GLU A 87 -45.73 -12.90 9.84
N ASP A 88 -44.82 -12.50 9.00
CA ASP A 88 -43.50 -13.11 8.87
C ASP A 88 -42.37 -12.28 9.47
N GLY A 89 -42.63 -11.01 9.77
CA GLY A 89 -41.63 -10.09 10.27
C GLY A 89 -40.52 -9.77 9.25
N VAL A 90 -40.90 -9.54 8.00
CA VAL A 90 -40.01 -9.30 6.87
C VAL A 90 -40.49 -8.16 5.99
N PHE A 91 -39.54 -7.54 5.26
CA PHE A 91 -39.87 -6.65 4.15
C PHE A 91 -40.05 -7.47 2.87
N VAL A 92 -41.13 -7.20 2.15
CA VAL A 92 -41.44 -7.78 0.85
C VAL A 92 -41.51 -6.69 -0.22
N PRO A 93 -41.35 -7.02 -1.52
CA PRO A 93 -41.52 -6.05 -2.58
C PRO A 93 -42.92 -5.44 -2.59
N GLY A 94 -43.00 -4.13 -2.67
CA GLY A 94 -44.23 -3.37 -2.86
C GLY A 94 -44.35 -2.86 -4.29
N ASP A 95 -44.71 -1.59 -4.48
CA ASP A 95 -44.87 -0.97 -5.78
C ASP A 95 -43.57 -0.92 -6.58
N THR A 96 -43.66 -1.24 -7.87
CA THR A 96 -42.53 -1.19 -8.81
C THR A 96 -42.53 0.09 -9.62
N LEU A 97 -41.36 0.66 -9.89
CA LEU A 97 -41.21 1.81 -10.81
C LEU A 97 -40.83 1.38 -12.23
N GLN A 98 -40.29 0.20 -12.38
CA GLN A 98 -39.84 -0.34 -13.66
C GLN A 98 -40.66 -1.58 -14.04
N SER A 99 -40.52 -2.07 -15.27
CA SER A 99 -41.14 -3.30 -15.74
C SER A 99 -40.48 -4.52 -15.13
N GLU A 100 -40.76 -4.78 -13.88
CA GLU A 100 -40.25 -5.89 -13.09
C GLU A 100 -41.35 -6.62 -12.34
N LYS A 101 -41.12 -7.86 -11.96
CA LYS A 101 -41.95 -8.64 -11.06
C LYS A 101 -41.05 -9.52 -10.20
N VAL A 102 -41.27 -9.49 -8.92
CA VAL A 102 -40.57 -10.35 -7.97
C VAL A 102 -41.40 -11.55 -7.66
N CYS A 103 -40.83 -12.75 -7.56
CA CYS A 103 -41.51 -13.98 -7.27
C CYS A 103 -40.68 -14.91 -6.37
N GLY A 104 -41.30 -15.91 -5.80
CA GLY A 104 -40.67 -16.89 -4.92
C GLY A 104 -40.20 -16.30 -3.60
N ALA A 105 -39.11 -16.81 -3.05
CA ALA A 105 -38.62 -16.41 -1.74
C ALA A 105 -38.26 -14.90 -1.67
N ALA A 106 -37.87 -14.30 -2.78
CA ALA A 106 -37.65 -12.84 -2.85
C ALA A 106 -38.94 -12.01 -2.69
N ALA A 107 -40.10 -12.60 -3.04
CA ALA A 107 -41.43 -12.04 -2.82
C ALA A 107 -42.02 -12.44 -1.45
N GLY A 108 -41.30 -13.24 -0.66
CA GLY A 108 -41.77 -13.76 0.62
C GLY A 108 -42.57 -15.04 0.54
N SER A 109 -42.51 -15.78 -0.58
CA SER A 109 -43.13 -17.10 -0.74
C SER A 109 -42.03 -18.16 -0.54
N PHE A 110 -41.96 -18.71 0.66
CA PHE A 110 -40.85 -19.61 1.04
C PHE A 110 -41.09 -21.08 0.66
N SER A 111 -42.33 -21.51 0.32
CA SER A 111 -42.57 -22.87 -0.14
C SER A 111 -42.08 -23.05 -1.60
N LEU A 112 -41.46 -24.19 -1.87
CA LEU A 112 -40.96 -24.51 -3.22
C LEU A 112 -42.11 -24.54 -4.24
N GLN A 113 -43.27 -25.11 -3.88
CA GLN A 113 -44.43 -25.16 -4.78
C GLN A 113 -44.94 -23.75 -5.14
N ALA A 114 -45.04 -22.86 -4.14
CA ALA A 114 -45.45 -21.48 -4.40
C ALA A 114 -44.46 -20.77 -5.32
N ALA A 115 -43.15 -20.89 -5.06
CA ALA A 115 -42.11 -20.29 -5.89
C ALA A 115 -42.16 -20.79 -7.36
N LEU A 116 -42.40 -22.07 -7.58
CA LEU A 116 -42.55 -22.64 -8.92
C LEU A 116 -43.80 -22.09 -9.64
N ASN A 117 -44.94 -22.01 -8.95
CA ASN A 117 -46.16 -21.45 -9.50
C ASN A 117 -46.03 -19.97 -9.86
N GLU A 118 -45.45 -19.18 -8.97
CA GLU A 118 -45.21 -17.74 -9.19
C GLU A 118 -44.26 -17.48 -10.35
N GLY A 119 -43.18 -18.28 -10.45
CA GLY A 119 -42.20 -18.14 -11.53
C GLY A 119 -42.81 -18.47 -12.90
N ASP A 120 -43.61 -19.56 -13.01
CA ASP A 120 -44.30 -19.91 -14.23
C ASP A 120 -45.29 -18.81 -14.64
N PHE A 121 -46.12 -18.34 -13.69
CA PHE A 121 -47.06 -17.24 -13.93
C PHE A 121 -46.36 -15.96 -14.37
N ALA A 122 -45.25 -15.57 -13.71
CA ALA A 122 -44.48 -14.36 -14.06
C ALA A 122 -43.90 -14.48 -15.48
N GLY A 123 -43.33 -15.62 -15.83
CA GLY A 123 -42.82 -15.88 -17.18
C GLY A 123 -43.86 -15.73 -18.27
N ILE A 124 -45.04 -16.33 -18.08
CA ILE A 124 -46.16 -16.23 -19.01
C ILE A 124 -46.69 -14.80 -19.15
N ASP A 125 -46.86 -14.09 -18.02
CA ASP A 125 -47.34 -12.72 -17.98
C ASP A 125 -46.39 -11.76 -18.78
N PHE A 126 -45.09 -11.84 -18.56
CA PHE A 126 -44.13 -11.03 -19.31
C PHE A 126 -44.03 -11.41 -20.79
N ALA A 127 -44.03 -12.69 -21.12
CA ALA A 127 -44.05 -13.14 -22.51
C ALA A 127 -45.29 -12.61 -23.25
N SER A 128 -46.44 -12.63 -22.60
CA SER A 128 -47.69 -12.09 -23.15
C SER A 128 -47.59 -10.55 -23.35
N LYS A 129 -47.09 -9.81 -22.38
CA LYS A 129 -46.90 -8.37 -22.47
C LYS A 129 -45.94 -7.94 -23.58
N LEU A 130 -44.98 -8.78 -23.89
CA LEU A 130 -44.03 -8.59 -24.97
C LEU A 130 -44.53 -9.06 -26.34
N GLY A 131 -45.76 -9.59 -26.44
CA GLY A 131 -46.31 -10.12 -27.67
C GLY A 131 -45.67 -11.43 -28.15
N LEU A 132 -44.95 -12.10 -27.26
CA LEU A 132 -44.32 -13.39 -27.57
C LEU A 132 -45.35 -14.53 -27.49
N PRO A 133 -45.15 -15.61 -28.28
CA PRO A 133 -46.02 -16.78 -28.19
C PRO A 133 -45.98 -17.40 -26.80
N THR A 134 -47.10 -17.43 -26.10
CA THR A 134 -47.21 -18.08 -24.80
C THR A 134 -47.74 -19.49 -25.00
N LYS A 135 -47.04 -20.49 -24.48
CA LYS A 135 -47.60 -21.82 -24.33
C LYS A 135 -48.67 -21.76 -23.24
N LYS A 136 -49.74 -22.60 -23.36
CA LYS A 136 -50.64 -22.82 -22.23
C LYS A 136 -49.79 -23.17 -21.00
N PRO A 137 -50.18 -22.68 -19.77
CA PRO A 137 -49.45 -23.03 -18.56
C PRO A 137 -49.13 -24.52 -18.58
N GLY A 138 -47.85 -24.87 -18.60
CA GLY A 138 -47.41 -26.26 -18.44
C GLY A 138 -47.83 -26.75 -17.07
N ALA A 139 -47.93 -28.04 -16.89
CA ALA A 139 -48.08 -28.53 -15.54
C ALA A 139 -46.83 -28.19 -14.75
N VAL A 140 -46.95 -27.21 -13.84
CA VAL A 140 -45.85 -26.88 -12.91
C VAL A 140 -45.49 -28.16 -12.14
N PRO A 141 -44.24 -28.54 -12.04
CA PRO A 141 -43.85 -29.72 -11.28
C PRO A 141 -44.42 -29.66 -9.87
N LYS A 142 -45.00 -30.77 -9.43
CA LYS A 142 -45.49 -30.87 -8.06
C LYS A 142 -44.37 -31.32 -7.15
N THR A 143 -44.24 -30.65 -6.03
CA THR A 143 -43.32 -31.07 -4.97
C THR A 143 -43.86 -32.28 -4.23
N SER A 144 -43.00 -33.18 -3.77
CA SER A 144 -43.38 -34.41 -3.07
C SER A 144 -43.97 -34.15 -1.67
N SER A 145 -43.63 -33.01 -1.09
CA SER A 145 -44.19 -32.55 0.19
C SER A 145 -44.25 -31.04 0.20
N ASP A 146 -45.43 -30.47 0.39
CA ASP A 146 -45.61 -29.07 0.74
C ASP A 146 -45.68 -29.02 2.27
N VAL A 147 -44.55 -28.77 2.92
CA VAL A 147 -44.51 -28.63 4.37
C VAL A 147 -45.16 -27.29 4.72
N ALA A 148 -46.33 -27.35 5.35
CA ALA A 148 -46.97 -26.16 5.89
C ALA A 148 -46.03 -25.57 6.97
N GLU A 149 -45.48 -24.39 6.71
CA GLU A 149 -44.68 -23.69 7.70
C GLU A 149 -45.59 -23.12 8.78
N GLU A 150 -45.24 -23.38 10.05
CA GLU A 150 -45.91 -22.70 11.17
C GLU A 150 -45.48 -21.21 11.22
N PRO A 151 -46.36 -20.29 11.66
CA PRO A 151 -46.02 -18.86 11.79
C PRO A 151 -44.77 -18.66 12.64
N TRP A 152 -43.89 -17.82 12.15
CA TRP A 152 -42.61 -17.55 12.82
C TRP A 152 -42.83 -16.75 14.10
N LYS A 153 -42.19 -17.16 15.21
CA LYS A 153 -42.13 -16.36 16.44
C LYS A 153 -40.85 -15.52 16.41
N LEU A 154 -41.01 -14.26 16.16
CA LEU A 154 -39.91 -13.32 16.01
C LEU A 154 -39.13 -13.15 17.31
N LEU A 155 -37.82 -13.16 17.23
CA LEU A 155 -36.86 -12.90 18.33
C LEU A 155 -35.65 -12.17 17.78
N TRP A 156 -35.62 -10.87 17.96
CA TRP A 156 -34.63 -10.00 17.33
C TRP A 156 -33.24 -10.12 17.94
N TYR A 157 -33.15 -10.47 19.22
CA TYR A 157 -31.91 -10.87 19.88
C TYR A 157 -32.26 -11.78 21.06
N ILE A 158 -31.28 -12.58 21.51
CA ILE A 158 -31.49 -13.51 22.61
C ILE A 158 -31.46 -12.73 23.94
N PRO A 159 -32.56 -12.71 24.73
CA PRO A 159 -32.55 -12.10 26.04
C PRO A 159 -31.66 -12.92 27.02
N THR A 160 -31.05 -12.23 27.96
CA THR A 160 -30.24 -12.84 29.02
C THR A 160 -30.72 -12.34 30.39
N THR A 161 -30.16 -12.87 31.47
CA THR A 161 -30.49 -12.45 32.84
C THR A 161 -30.04 -11.02 33.18
N LYS A 162 -29.26 -10.39 32.29
CA LYS A 162 -28.80 -9.00 32.41
C LYS A 162 -29.11 -8.25 31.13
N PRO A 163 -29.21 -6.92 31.15
CA PRO A 163 -29.35 -6.10 29.95
C PRO A 163 -28.25 -6.39 28.92
N ALA A 164 -28.56 -6.12 27.66
CA ALA A 164 -27.58 -6.25 26.58
C ALA A 164 -26.30 -5.46 26.90
N GLY A 165 -25.14 -6.04 26.59
CA GLY A 165 -23.83 -5.47 26.88
C GLY A 165 -23.26 -5.73 28.29
N GLN A 166 -24.07 -6.17 29.25
CA GLN A 166 -23.58 -6.48 30.61
C GLN A 166 -23.09 -7.94 30.78
N ARG A 167 -23.52 -8.85 29.88
CA ARG A 167 -23.11 -10.25 29.86
C ARG A 167 -22.83 -10.73 28.44
N GLY A 168 -21.75 -10.23 27.87
CA GLY A 168 -21.38 -10.55 26.50
C GLY A 168 -21.98 -9.61 25.46
N LYS A 169 -21.57 -9.79 24.22
CA LYS A 169 -22.00 -9.03 23.05
C LYS A 169 -23.09 -9.76 22.31
N HIS A 170 -24.12 -9.06 21.88
CA HIS A 170 -25.18 -9.56 21.02
C HIS A 170 -24.93 -9.01 19.62
N PHE A 171 -24.17 -9.74 18.80
CA PHE A 171 -23.85 -9.32 17.45
C PHE A 171 -25.08 -9.35 16.55
N ILE A 172 -25.27 -8.29 15.79
CA ILE A 172 -26.30 -8.14 14.75
C ILE A 172 -25.64 -8.23 13.37
N ASP A 173 -24.54 -7.51 13.21
CA ASP A 173 -23.71 -7.53 12.01
C ASP A 173 -22.34 -8.08 12.38
N GLN A 174 -22.00 -9.26 11.85
CA GLN A 174 -20.76 -9.95 12.18
C GLN A 174 -19.57 -9.50 11.31
N GLN A 175 -19.83 -8.77 10.23
CA GLN A 175 -18.76 -8.24 9.38
C GLN A 175 -18.17 -6.93 9.93
N ASN A 176 -19.02 -6.11 10.55
CA ASN A 176 -18.62 -4.84 11.15
C ASN A 176 -18.71 -4.85 12.70
N ASP A 177 -18.90 -6.03 13.31
CA ASP A 177 -19.01 -6.21 14.76
C ASP A 177 -20.09 -5.33 15.44
N VAL A 178 -21.16 -4.99 14.71
CA VAL A 178 -22.23 -4.17 15.27
C VAL A 178 -23.09 -5.01 16.22
N THR A 179 -23.35 -4.48 17.41
CA THR A 179 -24.10 -5.14 18.48
C THR A 179 -25.43 -4.44 18.76
N VAL A 180 -26.29 -5.12 19.51
CA VAL A 180 -27.54 -4.53 20.04
C VAL A 180 -27.27 -3.23 20.79
N THR A 181 -26.20 -3.18 21.59
CA THR A 181 -25.85 -1.99 22.37
C THR A 181 -25.42 -0.81 21.51
N ASP A 182 -24.79 -1.06 20.36
CA ASP A 182 -24.40 0.02 19.43
C ASP A 182 -25.63 0.68 18.80
N VAL A 183 -26.63 -0.11 18.41
CA VAL A 183 -27.90 0.40 17.88
C VAL A 183 -28.70 1.15 18.97
N GLN A 184 -28.75 0.60 20.18
CA GLN A 184 -29.39 1.29 21.32
C GLN A 184 -28.66 2.59 21.69
N LEU A 185 -27.34 2.64 21.59
CA LEU A 185 -26.54 3.85 21.77
C LEU A 185 -26.89 4.88 20.71
N ALA A 186 -26.94 4.48 19.43
CA ALA A 186 -27.32 5.37 18.35
C ALA A 186 -28.69 6.03 18.62
N ALA A 187 -29.70 5.25 19.02
CA ALA A 187 -31.02 5.78 19.39
C ALA A 187 -30.94 6.79 20.56
N ARG A 188 -30.18 6.48 21.60
CA ARG A 188 -29.99 7.35 22.78
C ARG A 188 -29.30 8.66 22.42
N GLU A 189 -28.37 8.64 21.45
CA GLU A 189 -27.67 9.82 20.95
C GLU A 189 -28.48 10.61 19.90
N GLY A 190 -29.72 10.20 19.62
CA GLY A 190 -30.65 10.94 18.81
C GLY A 190 -30.72 10.54 17.34
N TYR A 191 -30.08 9.46 16.93
CA TYR A 191 -30.20 8.93 15.57
C TYR A 191 -31.54 8.19 15.40
N ARG A 192 -32.52 8.85 14.82
CA ARG A 192 -33.89 8.30 14.64
C ARG A 192 -34.09 7.64 13.28
N SER A 193 -33.36 8.07 12.26
CA SER A 193 -33.44 7.48 10.92
C SER A 193 -32.56 6.26 10.82
N VAL A 194 -33.09 5.19 10.20
CA VAL A 194 -32.30 3.96 9.91
C VAL A 194 -31.06 4.27 9.09
N GLU A 195 -31.14 5.20 8.15
CA GLU A 195 -30.02 5.60 7.31
C GLU A 195 -28.90 6.31 8.10
N HIS A 196 -29.25 7.09 9.12
CA HIS A 196 -28.26 7.74 9.98
C HIS A 196 -27.71 6.78 11.01
N ALA A 197 -28.54 5.96 11.65
CA ALA A 197 -28.10 4.92 12.58
C ALA A 197 -27.17 3.91 11.90
N LYS A 198 -27.47 3.54 10.65
CA LYS A 198 -26.60 2.72 9.79
C LYS A 198 -25.20 3.32 9.64
N ARG A 199 -25.08 4.62 9.32
CA ARG A 199 -23.79 5.29 9.15
C ARG A 199 -23.02 5.47 10.45
N TYR A 200 -23.74 5.70 11.55
CA TYR A 200 -23.15 5.83 12.87
C TYR A 200 -22.56 4.49 13.37
N THR A 201 -23.29 3.39 13.17
CA THR A 201 -22.92 2.06 13.65
C THR A 201 -22.18 1.19 12.63
N THR A 202 -22.14 1.57 11.36
CA THR A 202 -21.72 0.75 10.20
C THR A 202 -22.60 -0.48 9.93
N LEU A 203 -23.79 -0.56 10.52
CA LEU A 203 -24.75 -1.66 10.32
C LEU A 203 -25.08 -1.87 8.84
N GLY A 204 -24.85 -3.06 8.32
CA GLY A 204 -25.17 -3.43 6.93
C GLY A 204 -24.37 -2.67 5.88
N MET A 205 -23.20 -2.13 6.22
CA MET A 205 -22.31 -1.43 5.28
C MET A 205 -21.22 -2.35 4.69
N ALA A 206 -21.12 -3.57 5.16
CA ALA A 206 -20.14 -4.53 4.67
C ALA A 206 -20.59 -5.25 3.38
N THR A 207 -19.82 -6.24 2.93
CA THR A 207 -20.01 -6.93 1.66
C THR A 207 -21.32 -7.70 1.53
N ASP A 208 -21.95 -8.10 2.66
CA ASP A 208 -23.27 -8.73 2.67
C ASP A 208 -24.42 -7.75 2.41
N GLN A 209 -24.13 -6.44 2.39
CA GLN A 209 -25.11 -5.37 2.16
C GLN A 209 -26.30 -5.43 3.13
N GLY A 210 -26.06 -5.87 4.36
CA GLY A 210 -27.06 -5.97 5.41
C GLY A 210 -28.10 -7.08 5.23
N LYS A 211 -27.84 -8.06 4.38
CA LYS A 211 -28.76 -9.19 4.13
C LYS A 211 -29.10 -9.97 5.40
N THR A 212 -28.16 -10.06 6.34
CA THR A 212 -28.34 -10.78 7.60
C THR A 212 -28.66 -9.86 8.78
N GLY A 213 -28.12 -8.65 8.81
CA GLY A 213 -28.14 -7.75 9.98
C GLY A 213 -29.22 -6.66 9.97
N ASN A 214 -29.71 -6.24 8.79
CA ASN A 214 -30.58 -5.06 8.70
C ASN A 214 -31.90 -5.23 9.45
N ILE A 215 -32.65 -6.35 9.28
CA ILE A 215 -33.95 -6.51 9.93
C ILE A 215 -33.84 -6.55 11.44
N PRO A 216 -32.97 -7.37 12.07
CA PRO A 216 -32.76 -7.31 13.50
C PRO A 216 -32.34 -5.90 13.99
N GLY A 217 -31.46 -5.23 13.26
CA GLY A 217 -30.99 -3.88 13.59
C GLY A 217 -32.12 -2.84 13.55
N HIS A 218 -32.98 -2.89 12.52
CA HIS A 218 -34.15 -2.02 12.41
C HIS A 218 -35.16 -2.28 13.54
N ALA A 219 -35.42 -3.54 13.85
CA ALA A 219 -36.32 -3.91 14.94
C ALA A 219 -35.82 -3.42 16.30
N ILE A 220 -34.52 -3.50 16.56
CA ILE A 220 -33.90 -3.01 17.79
C ILE A 220 -33.94 -1.49 17.85
N LEU A 221 -33.67 -0.81 16.73
CA LEU A 221 -33.78 0.65 16.63
C LEU A 221 -35.22 1.09 16.89
N SER A 222 -36.20 0.47 16.24
CA SER A 222 -37.62 0.76 16.41
C SER A 222 -38.05 0.63 17.87
N ALA A 223 -37.69 -0.47 18.51
CA ALA A 223 -37.98 -0.71 19.92
C ALA A 223 -37.33 0.36 20.83
N ALA A 224 -36.10 0.76 20.54
CA ALA A 224 -35.38 1.78 21.30
C ALA A 224 -36.02 3.20 21.13
N LEU A 225 -36.65 3.46 19.98
CA LEU A 225 -37.34 4.71 19.68
C LEU A 225 -38.82 4.70 20.11
N GLY A 226 -39.35 3.56 20.54
CA GLY A 226 -40.78 3.41 20.84
C GLY A 226 -41.69 3.51 19.60
N GLN A 227 -41.17 3.08 18.43
CA GLN A 227 -41.84 3.10 17.14
C GLN A 227 -42.08 1.66 16.64
N THR A 228 -42.96 1.50 15.66
CA THR A 228 -43.09 0.26 14.90
C THR A 228 -41.99 0.18 13.84
N ILE A 229 -41.72 -1.04 13.33
CA ILE A 229 -40.73 -1.23 12.25
C ILE A 229 -41.12 -0.48 10.97
N PRO A 230 -42.40 -0.49 10.53
CA PRO A 230 -42.83 0.32 9.39
C PRO A 230 -42.63 1.84 9.56
N GLU A 231 -42.83 2.39 10.77
CA GLU A 231 -42.59 3.80 11.04
C GLU A 231 -41.11 4.17 11.03
N THR A 232 -40.26 3.30 11.52
CA THR A 232 -38.81 3.48 11.49
C THR A 232 -38.25 3.29 10.07
N GLY A 233 -38.87 2.39 9.29
CA GLY A 233 -38.55 2.12 7.89
C GLY A 233 -37.40 1.14 7.70
N THR A 234 -36.89 1.11 6.48
CA THR A 234 -35.76 0.27 6.09
C THR A 234 -34.72 1.09 5.33
N THR A 235 -33.49 0.60 5.30
CA THR A 235 -32.40 1.21 4.53
C THR A 235 -32.62 1.04 3.03
N THR A 236 -32.17 2.01 2.24
CA THR A 236 -32.12 1.90 0.79
C THR A 236 -30.91 1.04 0.40
N PHE A 237 -31.16 -0.07 -0.25
CA PHE A 237 -30.11 -0.92 -0.78
C PHE A 237 -29.50 -0.32 -2.04
N ARG A 238 -28.17 -0.40 -2.16
CA ARG A 238 -27.42 0.17 -3.28
C ARG A 238 -26.68 -0.93 -4.04
N PRO A 239 -26.48 -0.79 -5.37
CA PRO A 239 -25.59 -1.67 -6.11
C PRO A 239 -24.16 -1.67 -5.52
N PRO A 240 -23.43 -2.79 -5.66
CA PRO A 240 -23.81 -4.05 -6.29
C PRO A 240 -24.62 -4.96 -5.36
N TYR A 241 -25.47 -5.81 -5.96
CA TYR A 241 -26.26 -6.82 -5.22
C TYR A 241 -25.38 -7.85 -4.48
N SER A 242 -24.31 -8.26 -5.11
CA SER A 242 -23.26 -9.11 -4.53
C SER A 242 -21.89 -8.44 -4.66
N PRO A 243 -20.92 -8.78 -3.78
CA PRO A 243 -19.59 -8.24 -3.88
C PRO A 243 -18.99 -8.46 -5.28
N VAL A 244 -18.41 -7.39 -5.84
CA VAL A 244 -17.71 -7.47 -7.12
C VAL A 244 -16.22 -7.56 -6.84
N THR A 245 -15.58 -8.60 -7.36
CA THR A 245 -14.13 -8.78 -7.20
C THR A 245 -13.35 -7.77 -8.05
N MET A 246 -12.17 -7.40 -7.61
CA MET A 246 -11.26 -6.55 -8.40
C MET A 246 -10.98 -7.16 -9.78
N GLY A 247 -10.85 -8.49 -9.88
CA GLY A 247 -10.66 -9.17 -11.15
C GLY A 247 -11.85 -9.02 -12.10
N ALA A 248 -13.09 -9.02 -11.58
CA ALA A 248 -14.29 -8.79 -12.40
C ALA A 248 -14.35 -7.32 -12.89
N ILE A 249 -13.93 -6.35 -12.08
CA ILE A 249 -13.83 -4.93 -12.48
C ILE A 249 -12.73 -4.75 -13.52
N ALA A 250 -11.56 -5.34 -13.32
CA ALA A 250 -10.45 -5.29 -14.26
C ALA A 250 -10.82 -5.90 -15.62
N GLY A 251 -11.67 -6.93 -15.64
CA GLY A 251 -12.15 -7.55 -16.86
C GLY A 251 -11.01 -8.13 -17.69
N ARG A 252 -10.79 -7.59 -18.91
CA ARG A 252 -9.68 -7.97 -19.80
C ARG A 252 -8.37 -7.27 -19.49
N TYR A 253 -8.39 -6.22 -18.67
CA TYR A 253 -7.22 -5.44 -18.29
C TYR A 253 -6.50 -6.13 -17.13
N VAL A 254 -5.87 -7.27 -17.42
CA VAL A 254 -5.09 -8.09 -16.47
C VAL A 254 -3.67 -8.26 -17.00
N GLY A 255 -2.73 -8.65 -16.14
CA GLY A 255 -1.32 -8.76 -16.52
C GLY A 255 -0.74 -7.42 -16.97
N ASP A 256 -0.05 -7.41 -18.09
CA ASP A 256 0.65 -6.21 -18.62
C ASP A 256 -0.27 -5.02 -18.91
N PHE A 257 -1.56 -5.26 -19.16
CA PHE A 257 -2.53 -4.16 -19.33
C PHE A 257 -2.99 -3.55 -18.01
N PHE A 258 -2.94 -4.32 -16.92
CA PHE A 258 -3.31 -3.86 -15.58
C PHE A 258 -2.13 -3.19 -14.88
N ASP A 259 -0.96 -3.81 -14.98
CA ASP A 259 0.30 -3.33 -14.40
C ASP A 259 1.38 -3.32 -15.48
N PRO A 260 1.43 -2.26 -16.30
CA PRO A 260 2.37 -2.20 -17.42
C PRO A 260 3.80 -2.11 -16.93
N VAL A 261 4.63 -2.99 -17.44
CA VAL A 261 6.07 -2.97 -17.19
C VAL A 261 6.75 -1.96 -18.12
N ARG A 262 7.41 -0.95 -17.52
CA ARG A 262 8.21 0.04 -18.25
C ARG A 262 9.62 -0.50 -18.43
N ARG A 263 10.15 -0.37 -19.64
CA ARG A 263 11.46 -0.89 -20.05
C ARG A 263 12.33 0.26 -20.54
N THR A 264 13.61 0.19 -20.29
CA THR A 264 14.57 1.13 -20.84
C THR A 264 14.87 0.80 -22.32
N PRO A 265 15.41 1.73 -23.11
CA PRO A 265 15.84 1.44 -24.48
C PRO A 265 16.89 0.33 -24.57
N MET A 266 17.64 0.04 -23.50
CA MET A 266 18.68 -0.98 -23.43
C MET A 266 18.18 -2.32 -22.89
N HIS A 267 16.88 -2.46 -22.59
CA HIS A 267 16.32 -3.66 -21.94
C HIS A 267 16.76 -4.97 -22.61
N ASP A 268 16.63 -5.07 -23.92
CA ASP A 268 16.95 -6.30 -24.66
C ASP A 268 18.44 -6.68 -24.63
N CYS A 269 19.35 -5.70 -24.50
CA CYS A 269 20.77 -6.02 -24.36
C CYS A 269 21.10 -6.48 -22.94
N HIS A 270 20.44 -5.97 -21.91
CA HIS A 270 20.59 -6.45 -20.55
C HIS A 270 20.07 -7.88 -20.40
N GLU A 271 18.92 -8.19 -21.03
CA GLU A 271 18.36 -9.54 -21.06
C GLU A 271 19.33 -10.53 -21.73
N LYS A 272 19.91 -10.13 -22.87
CA LYS A 272 20.93 -10.95 -23.57
C LYS A 272 22.21 -11.11 -22.77
N ALA A 273 22.58 -10.14 -21.96
CA ALA A 273 23.70 -10.22 -21.03
C ALA A 273 23.40 -11.06 -19.78
N GLY A 274 22.19 -11.62 -19.66
CA GLY A 274 21.80 -12.51 -18.56
C GLY A 274 21.56 -11.80 -17.24
N CYS A 275 21.26 -10.49 -17.24
CA CYS A 275 21.00 -9.78 -15.99
C CYS A 275 19.75 -10.33 -15.28
N LEU A 276 19.76 -10.28 -13.96
CA LEU A 276 18.56 -10.40 -13.15
C LEU A 276 17.92 -9.02 -12.97
N TRP A 277 16.62 -9.01 -12.71
CA TRP A 277 15.83 -7.78 -12.75
C TRP A 277 15.33 -7.37 -11.37
N GLU A 278 15.30 -6.06 -11.13
CA GLU A 278 14.63 -5.41 -10.01
C GLU A 278 13.49 -4.55 -10.53
N ASP A 279 12.32 -4.65 -9.92
CA ASP A 279 11.18 -3.78 -10.22
C ASP A 279 11.14 -2.60 -9.25
N VAL A 280 11.12 -1.36 -9.80
CA VAL A 280 10.99 -0.12 -9.02
C VAL A 280 9.81 0.69 -9.57
N GLY A 281 8.70 0.65 -8.85
CA GLY A 281 7.42 1.04 -9.39
C GLY A 281 7.10 0.18 -10.61
N GLN A 282 6.86 0.80 -11.76
CA GLN A 282 6.62 0.10 -13.02
C GLN A 282 7.90 -0.16 -13.83
N TRP A 283 9.03 0.39 -13.42
CA TRP A 283 10.28 0.22 -14.13
C TRP A 283 10.95 -1.09 -13.78
N ARG A 284 11.40 -1.82 -14.82
CA ARG A 284 12.27 -2.98 -14.71
C ARG A 284 13.72 -2.55 -14.95
N ARG A 285 14.58 -2.75 -13.94
CA ARG A 285 16.00 -2.34 -13.97
C ARG A 285 16.92 -3.56 -13.84
N PRO A 286 18.10 -3.53 -14.47
CA PRO A 286 19.14 -4.55 -14.18
C PRO A 286 19.51 -4.52 -12.70
N TRP A 287 19.35 -5.67 -12.02
CA TRP A 287 19.68 -5.81 -10.61
C TRP A 287 21.16 -6.18 -10.42
N TYR A 288 21.61 -7.23 -11.11
CA TYR A 288 23.02 -7.62 -11.23
C TYR A 288 23.21 -8.56 -12.43
N TYR A 289 24.50 -8.80 -12.87
CA TYR A 289 24.83 -9.56 -14.06
C TYR A 289 25.68 -10.80 -13.69
N PRO A 290 25.08 -11.94 -13.30
CA PRO A 290 25.81 -13.11 -12.86
C PRO A 290 26.55 -13.78 -14.02
N ALA A 291 27.79 -14.21 -13.77
CA ALA A 291 28.47 -15.20 -14.61
C ALA A 291 28.06 -16.62 -14.20
N ASP A 292 28.38 -17.59 -15.03
CA ASP A 292 28.02 -18.99 -14.79
C ASP A 292 28.53 -19.48 -13.42
N GLY A 293 27.61 -19.88 -12.55
CA GLY A 293 27.89 -20.41 -11.22
C GLY A 293 28.15 -19.38 -10.12
N GLU A 294 28.12 -18.09 -10.43
CA GLU A 294 28.23 -17.04 -9.43
C GLU A 294 26.95 -16.92 -8.56
N SER A 295 27.13 -16.75 -7.26
CA SER A 295 26.08 -16.28 -6.39
C SER A 295 25.86 -14.78 -6.60
N MET A 296 24.73 -14.24 -6.10
CA MET A 296 24.48 -12.80 -6.09
C MET A 296 25.63 -12.02 -5.42
N GLN A 297 26.12 -12.51 -4.27
CA GLN A 297 27.20 -11.85 -3.53
C GLN A 297 28.52 -11.84 -4.33
N ASP A 298 28.87 -12.95 -4.98
CA ASP A 298 30.08 -13.02 -5.81
C ASP A 298 29.99 -12.06 -7.00
N THR A 299 28.83 -12.02 -7.65
CA THR A 299 28.55 -11.10 -8.77
C THR A 299 28.69 -9.63 -8.33
N VAL A 300 28.00 -9.23 -7.25
CA VAL A 300 28.02 -7.87 -6.74
C VAL A 300 29.44 -7.47 -6.29
N ASN A 301 30.17 -8.37 -5.66
CA ASN A 301 31.58 -8.15 -5.31
C ASN A 301 32.46 -7.89 -6.54
N ARG A 302 32.31 -8.67 -7.59
CA ARG A 302 33.04 -8.51 -8.87
C ARG A 302 32.70 -7.16 -9.52
N GLU A 303 31.41 -6.84 -9.62
CA GLU A 303 30.95 -5.57 -10.18
C GLU A 303 31.47 -4.36 -9.36
N CYS A 304 31.41 -4.43 -8.02
CA CYS A 304 31.95 -3.38 -7.15
C CYS A 304 33.44 -3.15 -7.37
N LEU A 305 34.23 -4.25 -7.43
CA LEU A 305 35.67 -4.15 -7.66
C LEU A 305 36.00 -3.63 -9.06
N ALA A 306 35.19 -3.95 -10.08
CA ALA A 306 35.36 -3.40 -11.43
C ALA A 306 35.16 -1.89 -11.43
N VAL A 307 34.10 -1.36 -10.75
CA VAL A 307 33.88 0.07 -10.60
C VAL A 307 35.00 0.75 -9.80
N ARG A 308 35.50 0.11 -8.73
CA ARG A 308 36.56 0.68 -7.89
C ARG A 308 37.94 0.72 -8.57
N ASN A 309 38.26 -0.29 -9.38
CA ASN A 309 39.62 -0.49 -9.92
C ASN A 309 39.75 -0.17 -11.42
N HIS A 310 38.62 -0.17 -12.15
CA HIS A 310 38.58 -0.05 -13.61
C HIS A 310 37.50 0.93 -14.07
N VAL A 311 36.43 0.45 -14.65
CA VAL A 311 35.25 1.21 -15.04
C VAL A 311 34.01 0.33 -15.07
N GLY A 312 32.92 0.82 -14.51
CA GLY A 312 31.60 0.20 -14.63
C GLY A 312 30.62 1.04 -15.43
N MET A 313 29.64 0.41 -16.03
CA MET A 313 28.54 1.08 -16.72
C MET A 313 27.19 0.65 -16.19
N LEU A 314 26.36 1.63 -15.78
CA LEU A 314 25.00 1.44 -15.24
C LEU A 314 23.97 2.08 -16.18
N ASP A 315 22.86 1.40 -16.40
CA ASP A 315 21.67 1.99 -16.99
C ASP A 315 20.88 2.80 -15.95
N ALA A 316 21.10 4.12 -15.94
CA ALA A 316 20.44 5.08 -15.06
C ALA A 316 19.21 5.76 -15.72
N THR A 317 18.70 5.19 -16.79
CA THR A 317 17.59 5.77 -17.59
C THR A 317 16.32 5.97 -16.78
N THR A 318 16.07 5.14 -15.76
CA THR A 318 14.84 5.16 -14.99
C THR A 318 14.72 6.32 -14.00
N LEU A 319 15.81 7.04 -13.71
CA LEU A 319 15.75 8.25 -12.90
C LEU A 319 14.75 9.24 -13.49
N GLY A 320 13.85 9.76 -12.65
CA GLY A 320 12.88 10.75 -13.07
C GLY A 320 13.57 11.99 -13.64
N LYS A 321 13.08 12.50 -14.75
CA LYS A 321 13.58 13.71 -15.40
C LYS A 321 12.42 14.66 -15.66
N ILE A 322 12.47 15.83 -15.03
CA ILE A 322 11.44 16.88 -15.16
C ILE A 322 12.13 18.11 -15.75
N ASP A 323 11.68 18.49 -16.94
CA ASP A 323 12.09 19.72 -17.59
C ASP A 323 11.28 20.88 -17.02
N ILE A 324 11.97 21.92 -16.56
CA ILE A 324 11.39 23.08 -15.86
C ILE A 324 11.80 24.34 -16.59
N GLN A 325 10.83 25.03 -17.18
CA GLN A 325 11.07 26.25 -17.96
C GLN A 325 10.19 27.39 -17.48
N GLY A 326 10.67 28.60 -17.67
CA GLY A 326 9.90 29.82 -17.41
C GLY A 326 10.71 30.87 -16.65
N PRO A 327 10.31 32.15 -16.76
CA PRO A 327 11.04 33.25 -16.12
C PRO A 327 11.12 33.12 -14.58
N ASP A 328 10.17 32.40 -13.96
CA ASP A 328 10.11 32.22 -12.52
C ASP A 328 10.63 30.83 -12.08
N ALA A 329 11.26 30.05 -12.97
CA ALA A 329 11.75 28.71 -12.68
C ALA A 329 12.77 28.68 -11.52
N ALA A 330 13.69 29.64 -11.46
CA ALA A 330 14.66 29.73 -10.37
C ALA A 330 14.00 30.02 -9.02
N GLU A 331 13.00 30.91 -8.99
CA GLU A 331 12.22 31.22 -7.79
C GLU A 331 11.39 30.02 -7.35
N PHE A 332 10.75 29.34 -8.29
CA PHE A 332 10.01 28.10 -8.01
C PHE A 332 10.91 27.06 -7.35
N LEU A 333 12.05 26.73 -7.95
CA LEU A 333 13.01 25.78 -7.37
C LEU A 333 13.52 26.26 -6.00
N ASN A 334 13.65 27.58 -5.84
CA ASN A 334 14.05 28.14 -4.56
C ASN A 334 12.99 27.97 -3.46
N ARG A 335 11.71 27.88 -3.79
CA ARG A 335 10.63 27.57 -2.84
C ARG A 335 10.51 26.08 -2.54
N ILE A 336 10.78 25.24 -3.55
CA ILE A 336 10.68 23.77 -3.45
C ILE A 336 11.80 23.20 -2.57
N TYR A 337 13.05 23.51 -2.85
CA TYR A 337 14.20 22.89 -2.22
C TYR A 337 14.63 23.58 -0.92
N THR A 338 15.30 22.84 -0.04
CA THR A 338 15.88 23.38 1.20
C THR A 338 17.02 24.38 0.96
N ASN A 339 17.81 24.23 -0.10
CA ASN A 339 18.95 25.06 -0.46
C ASN A 339 18.60 26.15 -1.49
N ALA A 340 19.58 27.03 -1.80
CA ALA A 340 19.35 28.23 -2.61
C ALA A 340 19.52 27.95 -4.11
N TRP A 341 18.61 28.47 -4.97
CA TRP A 341 18.58 28.21 -6.41
C TRP A 341 18.71 29.47 -7.28
N LEU A 342 18.40 30.65 -6.77
CA LEU A 342 18.37 31.91 -7.52
C LEU A 342 19.69 32.28 -8.24
N LYS A 343 20.82 31.71 -7.81
CA LYS A 343 22.14 31.99 -8.35
C LYS A 343 22.83 30.75 -8.95
N LEU A 344 22.11 29.72 -9.26
CA LEU A 344 22.70 28.57 -9.95
C LEU A 344 22.95 28.95 -11.41
N ALA A 345 24.21 29.02 -11.80
CA ALA A 345 24.61 29.45 -13.14
C ALA A 345 24.35 28.34 -14.19
N PRO A 346 24.09 28.69 -15.44
CA PRO A 346 24.09 27.73 -16.54
C PRO A 346 25.39 26.89 -16.58
N GLY A 347 25.26 25.60 -16.88
CA GLY A 347 26.38 24.65 -16.87
C GLY A 347 26.67 24.05 -15.48
N LYS A 348 25.97 24.46 -14.43
CA LYS A 348 26.14 23.96 -13.06
C LYS A 348 24.97 23.06 -12.63
N CYS A 349 25.29 22.09 -11.79
CA CYS A 349 24.36 21.19 -11.14
C CYS A 349 24.33 21.46 -9.63
N ARG A 350 23.23 21.09 -8.99
CA ARG A 350 23.10 21.16 -7.54
C ARG A 350 22.23 20.02 -7.02
N TYR A 351 22.75 19.32 -6.03
CA TYR A 351 21.96 18.36 -5.26
C TYR A 351 21.02 19.12 -4.32
N GLY A 352 19.80 18.69 -4.20
CA GLY A 352 18.77 19.29 -3.36
C GLY A 352 17.90 18.27 -2.66
N LEU A 353 17.38 18.67 -1.48
CA LEU A 353 16.35 17.92 -0.75
C LEU A 353 15.00 18.62 -0.87
N MET A 354 13.98 17.85 -1.14
CA MET A 354 12.57 18.25 -1.10
C MET A 354 11.95 17.75 0.21
N LEU A 355 11.26 18.63 0.91
CA LEU A 355 10.55 18.30 2.14
C LEU A 355 9.05 18.37 1.93
N GLY A 356 8.30 17.52 2.65
CA GLY A 356 6.89 17.75 2.87
C GLY A 356 6.65 18.99 3.75
N GLU A 357 5.43 19.46 3.84
CA GLU A 357 5.02 20.58 4.71
C GLU A 357 5.31 20.30 6.20
N ASP A 358 5.37 19.01 6.55
CA ASP A 358 5.72 18.52 7.88
C ASP A 358 7.22 18.63 8.21
N GLY A 359 8.06 18.96 7.23
CA GLY A 359 9.51 19.09 7.38
C GLY A 359 10.29 17.78 7.23
N MET A 360 9.61 16.69 6.84
CA MET A 360 10.23 15.40 6.58
C MET A 360 10.70 15.31 5.12
N ILE A 361 11.75 14.52 4.89
CA ILE A 361 12.30 14.32 3.55
C ILE A 361 11.29 13.55 2.69
N MET A 362 10.96 14.12 1.53
CA MET A 362 10.01 13.57 0.57
C MET A 362 10.72 12.93 -0.63
N ASP A 363 11.69 13.63 -1.21
CA ASP A 363 12.52 13.17 -2.33
C ASP A 363 13.81 14.00 -2.40
N ASP A 364 14.74 13.57 -3.21
CA ASP A 364 16.01 14.25 -3.47
C ASP A 364 16.38 14.14 -4.96
N GLY A 365 17.44 14.80 -5.34
CA GLY A 365 18.00 14.66 -6.67
C GLY A 365 18.92 15.81 -7.07
N VAL A 366 19.47 15.68 -8.26
CA VAL A 366 20.34 16.72 -8.85
C VAL A 366 19.53 17.52 -9.86
N THR A 367 19.49 18.83 -9.69
CA THR A 367 18.91 19.74 -10.69
C THR A 367 20.02 20.54 -11.37
N SER A 368 19.95 20.59 -12.69
CA SER A 368 20.93 21.22 -13.57
C SER A 368 20.36 22.47 -14.20
N CYS A 369 21.11 23.58 -14.15
CA CYS A 369 20.74 24.81 -14.85
C CYS A 369 21.18 24.69 -16.33
N LEU A 370 20.22 24.50 -17.23
CA LEU A 370 20.47 24.37 -18.68
C LEU A 370 20.59 25.73 -19.37
N GLY A 371 19.96 26.76 -18.83
CA GLY A 371 19.95 28.11 -19.34
C GLY A 371 19.37 29.07 -18.32
N GLU A 372 19.25 30.34 -18.66
CA GLU A 372 18.77 31.40 -17.76
C GLU A 372 17.40 31.06 -17.12
N ASN A 373 16.49 30.49 -17.88
CA ASN A 373 15.12 30.14 -17.46
C ASN A 373 14.80 28.67 -17.72
N HIS A 374 15.81 27.80 -17.70
CA HIS A 374 15.64 26.40 -18.09
C HIS A 374 16.47 25.49 -17.17
N TYR A 375 15.81 24.52 -16.54
CA TYR A 375 16.39 23.55 -15.62
C TYR A 375 15.96 22.14 -15.96
N LEU A 376 16.80 21.17 -15.67
CA LEU A 376 16.45 19.76 -15.67
C LEU A 376 16.61 19.21 -14.25
N MET A 377 15.50 18.80 -13.65
CA MET A 377 15.46 18.17 -12.34
C MET A 377 15.52 16.66 -12.52
N THR A 378 16.39 15.98 -11.77
CA THR A 378 16.29 14.52 -11.59
C THR A 378 15.69 14.19 -10.23
N THR A 379 14.99 13.06 -10.15
CA THR A 379 14.34 12.55 -8.96
C THR A 379 14.60 11.05 -8.83
N THR A 380 14.23 10.44 -7.70
CA THR A 380 14.24 8.98 -7.60
C THR A 380 13.31 8.35 -8.65
N SER A 381 13.65 7.15 -9.13
CA SER A 381 12.85 6.45 -10.16
C SER A 381 11.41 6.20 -9.70
N GLY A 382 11.22 5.74 -8.47
CA GLY A 382 9.90 5.49 -7.89
C GLY A 382 9.15 6.75 -7.49
N GLY A 383 9.86 7.82 -7.14
CA GLY A 383 9.29 9.10 -6.70
C GLY A 383 8.84 10.01 -7.83
N ALA A 384 9.32 9.81 -9.07
CA ALA A 384 9.12 10.75 -10.17
C ALA A 384 7.65 11.16 -10.41
N PRO A 385 6.67 10.26 -10.48
CA PRO A 385 5.26 10.64 -10.66
C PRO A 385 4.72 11.47 -9.48
N ARG A 386 5.09 11.09 -8.25
CA ARG A 386 4.67 11.80 -7.03
C ARG A 386 5.26 13.21 -6.98
N VAL A 387 6.55 13.35 -7.29
CA VAL A 387 7.21 14.67 -7.33
C VAL A 387 6.55 15.54 -8.40
N MET A 388 6.33 15.03 -9.61
CA MET A 388 5.68 15.80 -10.68
C MET A 388 4.28 16.30 -10.26
N ALA A 389 3.43 15.41 -9.73
CA ALA A 389 2.10 15.78 -9.26
C ALA A 389 2.15 16.82 -8.13
N TRP A 390 3.09 16.68 -7.19
CA TRP A 390 3.28 17.62 -6.09
C TRP A 390 3.76 18.99 -6.56
N LEU A 391 4.68 19.05 -7.54
CA LEU A 391 5.14 20.32 -8.14
C LEU A 391 3.99 21.03 -8.86
N GLU A 392 3.16 20.29 -9.59
CA GLU A 392 1.97 20.82 -10.27
C GLU A 392 0.93 21.34 -9.26
N GLU A 393 0.71 20.63 -8.16
CA GLU A 393 -0.20 21.04 -7.09
C GLU A 393 0.20 22.43 -6.55
N TRP A 394 1.48 22.61 -6.18
CA TRP A 394 1.97 23.90 -5.67
C TRP A 394 1.80 25.04 -6.69
N LEU A 395 2.06 24.79 -7.97
CA LEU A 395 1.87 25.79 -9.02
C LEU A 395 0.41 26.15 -9.23
N GLN A 396 -0.50 25.18 -9.12
CA GLN A 396 -1.91 25.41 -9.41
C GLN A 396 -2.66 26.00 -8.20
N THR A 397 -2.26 25.70 -6.99
CA THR A 397 -2.99 26.10 -5.77
C THR A 397 -2.36 27.28 -5.05
N GLU A 398 -1.07 27.19 -4.75
CA GLU A 398 -0.40 28.17 -3.87
C GLU A 398 0.35 29.26 -4.66
N TRP A 399 0.86 28.94 -5.84
CA TRP A 399 1.67 29.87 -6.64
C TRP A 399 1.20 30.03 -8.10
N PRO A 400 -0.10 30.27 -8.33
CA PRO A 400 -0.66 30.33 -9.68
C PRO A 400 -0.12 31.50 -10.52
N ASP A 401 0.49 32.51 -9.89
CA ASP A 401 1.07 33.67 -10.57
C ASP A 401 2.48 33.40 -11.13
N LEU A 402 3.15 32.30 -10.71
CA LEU A 402 4.47 31.95 -11.22
C LEU A 402 4.37 31.42 -12.66
N LYS A 403 5.20 31.99 -13.52
CA LYS A 403 5.32 31.57 -14.93
C LYS A 403 6.34 30.45 -15.05
N VAL A 404 5.91 29.23 -14.74
CA VAL A 404 6.70 28.01 -14.76
C VAL A 404 5.95 26.92 -15.51
N TYR A 405 6.66 26.19 -16.35
CA TYR A 405 6.13 25.08 -17.14
C TYR A 405 6.92 23.83 -16.81
N LEU A 406 6.21 22.76 -16.43
CA LEU A 406 6.77 21.47 -16.05
C LEU A 406 6.44 20.43 -17.12
N THR A 407 7.42 19.62 -17.49
CA THR A 407 7.21 18.51 -18.43
C THR A 407 8.04 17.30 -17.99
N SER A 408 7.39 16.15 -17.83
CA SER A 408 8.13 14.90 -17.64
C SER A 408 8.80 14.50 -18.95
N VAL A 409 10.12 14.34 -18.90
CA VAL A 409 10.94 13.96 -20.07
C VAL A 409 11.74 12.68 -19.80
N THR A 410 11.31 11.89 -18.83
CA THR A 410 12.00 10.66 -18.40
C THR A 410 12.24 9.72 -19.58
N GLU A 411 11.22 9.44 -20.38
CA GLU A 411 11.32 8.51 -21.51
C GLU A 411 11.99 9.11 -22.76
N GLN A 412 12.28 10.40 -22.77
CA GLN A 412 12.93 11.04 -23.93
C GLN A 412 14.44 10.79 -23.95
N PHE A 413 15.02 10.40 -22.84
CA PHE A 413 16.46 10.20 -22.69
C PHE A 413 16.80 8.77 -22.24
N ALA A 414 17.84 8.20 -22.86
CA ALA A 414 18.63 7.14 -22.26
C ALA A 414 19.76 7.79 -21.46
N THR A 415 20.00 7.28 -20.25
CA THR A 415 21.07 7.76 -19.36
C THR A 415 22.02 6.62 -19.04
N LEU A 416 23.24 6.74 -19.54
CA LEU A 416 24.33 5.79 -19.29
C LEU A 416 25.27 6.41 -18.27
N GLN A 417 25.52 5.73 -17.15
CA GLN A 417 26.49 6.18 -16.16
C GLN A 417 27.78 5.38 -16.32
N LEU A 418 28.90 6.07 -16.62
CA LEU A 418 30.23 5.53 -16.54
C LEU A 418 30.86 5.92 -15.20
N ALA A 419 31.34 4.95 -14.42
CA ALA A 419 31.92 5.20 -13.11
C ALA A 419 33.20 4.38 -12.90
N GLY A 420 34.24 5.03 -12.37
CA GLY A 420 35.52 4.39 -12.07
C GLY A 420 36.71 5.17 -12.59
N PRO A 421 37.95 4.81 -12.17
CA PRO A 421 39.17 5.54 -12.53
C PRO A 421 39.41 5.63 -14.04
N ASN A 422 38.99 4.64 -14.83
CA ASN A 422 39.15 4.60 -16.28
C ASN A 422 38.00 5.32 -17.04
N ALA A 423 36.97 5.83 -16.35
CA ALA A 423 35.78 6.42 -16.98
C ALA A 423 36.13 7.59 -17.92
N ARG A 424 37.06 8.47 -17.53
CA ARG A 424 37.51 9.61 -18.36
C ARG A 424 38.23 9.12 -19.62
N ALA A 425 39.15 8.18 -19.45
CA ALA A 425 39.93 7.64 -20.58
C ALA A 425 39.03 6.98 -21.61
N LEU A 426 38.06 6.18 -21.17
CA LEU A 426 37.08 5.57 -22.05
C LEU A 426 36.19 6.61 -22.73
N LEU A 427 35.59 7.55 -21.99
CA LEU A 427 34.71 8.56 -22.56
C LEU A 427 35.42 9.47 -23.57
N SER A 428 36.73 9.75 -23.38
CA SER A 428 37.53 10.56 -24.31
C SER A 428 37.68 9.96 -25.71
N GLU A 429 37.43 8.65 -25.89
CA GLU A 429 37.42 8.02 -27.22
C GLU A 429 36.16 8.36 -28.00
N PHE A 430 35.06 8.71 -27.32
CA PHE A 430 33.74 8.95 -27.91
C PHE A 430 33.37 10.43 -28.05
N THR A 431 34.08 11.35 -27.35
CA THR A 431 33.80 12.79 -27.46
C THR A 431 35.10 13.54 -27.83
N LYS A 432 34.97 14.50 -28.78
CA LYS A 432 36.08 15.33 -29.23
C LYS A 432 35.83 16.82 -29.02
N ASP A 433 34.59 17.17 -28.77
CA ASP A 433 34.13 18.56 -28.63
C ASP A 433 33.92 18.96 -27.13
N ILE A 434 34.17 18.03 -26.21
CA ILE A 434 34.09 18.26 -24.77
C ILE A 434 35.45 18.00 -24.11
N ASP A 435 36.01 19.00 -23.52
CA ASP A 435 37.19 18.87 -22.66
C ASP A 435 36.74 18.26 -21.31
N LEU A 436 37.28 17.07 -21.00
CA LEU A 436 36.98 16.27 -19.82
C LEU A 436 37.90 16.49 -18.63
N ASP A 437 38.92 17.38 -18.73
CA ASP A 437 39.82 17.69 -17.64
C ASP A 437 39.09 18.30 -16.43
N ASN A 438 39.64 18.08 -15.24
CA ASN A 438 39.02 18.50 -13.98
C ASN A 438 38.72 20.01 -13.93
N ASP A 439 39.64 20.82 -14.44
CA ASP A 439 39.49 22.29 -14.45
C ASP A 439 38.44 22.74 -15.49
N ALA A 440 38.43 22.10 -16.65
CA ALA A 440 37.48 22.41 -17.72
C ALA A 440 36.08 21.87 -17.44
N PHE A 441 35.98 20.72 -16.75
CA PHE A 441 34.74 20.06 -16.46
C PHE A 441 34.69 19.65 -14.95
N PRO A 442 34.49 20.61 -14.04
CA PRO A 442 34.52 20.33 -12.60
C PRO A 442 33.30 19.50 -12.15
N PHE A 443 33.47 18.83 -11.01
CA PHE A 443 32.39 18.09 -10.35
C PHE A 443 31.14 18.98 -10.12
N MET A 444 29.96 18.43 -10.21
CA MET A 444 28.66 19.13 -10.15
C MET A 444 28.50 20.16 -11.27
N SER A 445 28.91 19.81 -12.48
CA SER A 445 28.65 20.58 -13.69
C SER A 445 28.19 19.66 -14.83
N TRP A 446 27.67 20.26 -15.89
CA TRP A 446 27.26 19.55 -17.09
C TRP A 446 27.73 20.31 -18.35
N LYS A 447 27.87 19.56 -19.44
CA LYS A 447 28.21 20.09 -20.76
C LYS A 447 27.35 19.44 -21.85
N SER A 448 27.07 20.17 -22.89
CA SER A 448 26.48 19.63 -24.14
C SER A 448 27.56 19.46 -25.19
N GLY A 449 27.45 18.42 -25.99
CA GLY A 449 28.32 18.10 -27.10
C GLY A 449 27.86 16.84 -27.79
N THR A 450 28.83 16.08 -28.33
CA THR A 450 28.56 14.81 -28.99
C THR A 450 29.30 13.66 -28.30
N VAL A 451 28.66 12.49 -28.26
CA VAL A 451 29.26 11.20 -27.87
C VAL A 451 28.95 10.20 -28.97
N ALA A 452 29.97 9.65 -29.61
CA ALA A 452 29.82 8.82 -30.83
C ALA A 452 28.99 9.53 -31.91
N ASP A 453 29.24 10.82 -32.15
CA ASP A 453 28.49 11.71 -33.05
C ASP A 453 26.98 11.88 -32.72
N ILE A 454 26.52 11.38 -31.56
CA ILE A 454 25.16 11.55 -31.05
C ILE A 454 25.12 12.77 -30.16
N PRO A 455 24.16 13.72 -30.36
CA PRO A 455 23.98 14.84 -29.45
C PRO A 455 23.75 14.36 -28.01
N ALA A 456 24.55 14.84 -27.08
CA ALA A 456 24.52 14.38 -25.69
C ALA A 456 24.60 15.56 -24.69
N ARG A 457 24.03 15.33 -23.51
CA ARG A 457 24.33 16.11 -22.31
C ARG A 457 25.10 15.21 -21.34
N ILE A 458 26.29 15.63 -20.95
CA ILE A 458 27.12 14.88 -20.02
C ILE A 458 27.13 15.62 -18.69
N TYR A 459 26.84 14.91 -17.61
CA TYR A 459 26.84 15.44 -16.25
C TYR A 459 27.98 14.81 -15.47
N ARG A 460 28.81 15.62 -14.84
CA ARG A 460 29.86 15.13 -13.95
C ARG A 460 29.34 15.08 -12.52
N ILE A 461 28.63 14.01 -12.22
CA ILE A 461 28.01 13.71 -10.92
C ILE A 461 28.32 12.25 -10.58
N SER A 462 28.33 11.92 -9.29
CA SER A 462 28.69 10.59 -8.83
C SER A 462 27.80 10.17 -7.67
N PHE A 463 27.24 8.98 -7.77
CA PHE A 463 26.56 8.29 -6.68
C PHE A 463 27.37 7.10 -6.15
N THR A 464 28.36 6.64 -6.91
CA THR A 464 29.29 5.56 -6.50
C THR A 464 30.48 6.07 -5.66
N GLY A 465 30.73 7.37 -5.70
CA GLY A 465 31.91 7.98 -5.07
C GLY A 465 33.19 7.94 -5.92
N GLU A 466 33.14 7.31 -7.09
CA GLU A 466 34.22 7.34 -8.08
C GLU A 466 34.06 8.49 -9.07
N LEU A 467 35.10 8.78 -9.86
CA LEU A 467 34.97 9.61 -11.07
C LEU A 467 33.82 9.04 -11.92
N SER A 468 32.83 9.87 -12.20
CA SER A 468 31.63 9.40 -12.89
C SER A 468 31.06 10.45 -13.84
N TYR A 469 30.52 9.96 -14.95
CA TYR A 469 29.81 10.75 -15.96
C TYR A 469 28.46 10.12 -16.26
N GLU A 470 27.39 10.89 -16.14
CA GLU A 470 26.08 10.49 -16.66
C GLU A 470 25.87 11.09 -18.06
N ILE A 471 25.68 10.23 -19.04
CA ILE A 471 25.57 10.58 -20.46
C ILE A 471 24.11 10.46 -20.85
N ASN A 472 23.45 11.59 -21.06
CA ASN A 472 22.06 11.63 -21.52
C ASN A 472 22.03 11.83 -23.03
N VAL A 473 21.50 10.85 -23.74
CA VAL A 473 21.26 10.89 -25.19
C VAL A 473 19.77 10.68 -25.50
N PRO A 474 19.27 11.03 -26.69
CA PRO A 474 17.92 10.65 -27.08
C PRO A 474 17.69 9.15 -26.88
N ALA A 475 16.53 8.78 -26.36
CA ALA A 475 16.20 7.39 -26.01
C ALA A 475 16.45 6.41 -27.17
N SER A 476 16.17 6.82 -28.41
CA SER A 476 16.40 6.02 -29.62
C SER A 476 17.86 5.68 -29.91
N ALA A 477 18.80 6.42 -29.32
CA ALA A 477 20.25 6.19 -29.49
C ALA A 477 20.88 5.41 -28.32
N GLY A 478 20.11 5.15 -27.25
CA GLY A 478 20.64 4.53 -26.03
C GLY A 478 21.28 3.16 -26.27
N LEU A 479 20.59 2.29 -27.01
CA LEU A 479 21.08 0.93 -27.29
C LEU A 479 22.39 0.91 -28.09
N SER A 480 22.49 1.73 -29.17
CA SER A 480 23.72 1.78 -29.97
C SER A 480 24.88 2.31 -29.15
N LEU A 481 24.67 3.41 -28.40
CA LEU A 481 25.73 3.98 -27.58
C LEU A 481 26.19 3.04 -26.47
N TRP A 482 25.25 2.33 -25.80
CA TRP A 482 25.57 1.32 -24.82
C TRP A 482 26.48 0.24 -25.41
N THR A 483 26.10 -0.29 -26.57
CA THR A 483 26.85 -1.35 -27.26
C THR A 483 28.26 -0.89 -27.65
N ASP A 484 28.38 0.30 -28.24
CA ASP A 484 29.66 0.84 -28.69
C ASP A 484 30.62 1.07 -27.51
N ILE A 485 30.11 1.64 -26.40
CA ILE A 485 30.92 1.88 -25.18
C ILE A 485 31.33 0.55 -24.54
N MET A 486 30.46 -0.45 -24.47
CA MET A 486 30.81 -1.76 -23.92
C MET A 486 31.95 -2.41 -24.72
N ILE A 487 31.87 -2.42 -26.07
CA ILE A 487 32.89 -3.00 -26.93
C ILE A 487 34.23 -2.26 -26.76
N ALA A 488 34.24 -0.95 -26.85
CA ALA A 488 35.46 -0.15 -26.71
C ALA A 488 36.04 -0.20 -25.28
N GLY A 489 35.18 -0.40 -24.31
CA GLY A 489 35.53 -0.47 -22.88
C GLY A 489 36.24 -1.74 -22.46
N GLU A 490 36.19 -2.82 -23.26
CA GLU A 490 36.87 -4.11 -22.92
C GLU A 490 38.35 -3.92 -22.54
N LYS A 491 39.07 -3.10 -23.31
CA LYS A 491 40.50 -2.78 -23.03
C LYS A 491 40.73 -1.96 -21.77
N PHE A 492 39.67 -1.34 -21.22
CA PHE A 492 39.70 -0.59 -19.97
C PHE A 492 39.14 -1.39 -18.78
N GLY A 493 38.78 -2.66 -19.02
CA GLY A 493 38.17 -3.53 -18.01
C GLY A 493 36.75 -3.11 -17.63
N ILE A 494 35.93 -2.71 -18.62
CA ILE A 494 34.55 -2.34 -18.39
C ILE A 494 33.71 -3.52 -17.97
N GLU A 495 32.87 -3.33 -16.95
CA GLU A 495 31.83 -4.28 -16.55
C GLU A 495 30.47 -3.54 -16.51
N PRO A 496 29.38 -4.16 -16.98
CA PRO A 496 28.07 -3.67 -16.65
C PRO A 496 27.82 -3.94 -15.16
N PHE A 497 27.20 -3.01 -14.46
CA PHE A 497 26.81 -3.23 -13.08
C PHE A 497 25.36 -2.87 -12.83
N GLY A 498 24.75 -3.57 -11.88
CA GLY A 498 23.33 -3.40 -11.57
C GLY A 498 23.06 -2.51 -10.37
N THR A 499 21.78 -2.42 -10.03
CA THR A 499 21.31 -1.57 -8.91
C THR A 499 21.81 -2.07 -7.57
N GLU A 500 21.99 -3.39 -7.37
CA GLU A 500 22.53 -3.92 -6.11
C GLU A 500 23.95 -3.43 -5.87
N THR A 501 24.79 -3.49 -6.89
CA THR A 501 26.16 -2.95 -6.85
C THR A 501 26.15 -1.44 -6.57
N MET A 502 25.24 -0.69 -7.18
CA MET A 502 25.06 0.72 -6.88
C MET A 502 24.71 0.95 -5.39
N HIS A 503 23.86 0.09 -4.80
CA HIS A 503 23.48 0.14 -3.40
C HIS A 503 24.68 -0.06 -2.46
N VAL A 504 25.57 -1.00 -2.78
CA VAL A 504 26.80 -1.20 -2.00
C VAL A 504 27.71 0.03 -2.11
N LEU A 505 28.01 0.47 -3.35
CA LEU A 505 28.96 1.55 -3.61
C LEU A 505 28.54 2.89 -2.98
N ARG A 506 27.22 3.21 -3.03
CA ARG A 506 26.72 4.43 -2.39
C ARG A 506 26.74 4.32 -0.85
N ALA A 507 26.48 3.12 -0.29
CA ALA A 507 26.50 2.90 1.16
C ALA A 507 27.93 3.03 1.72
N GLU A 508 28.96 2.58 0.99
CA GLU A 508 30.37 2.80 1.33
C GLU A 508 30.70 4.30 1.49
N LYS A 509 30.01 5.18 0.74
CA LYS A 509 30.14 6.63 0.80
C LYS A 509 29.19 7.32 1.79
N GLY A 510 28.27 6.55 2.38
CA GLY A 510 27.23 7.11 3.25
C GLY A 510 26.18 7.95 2.51
N PHE A 511 26.05 7.79 1.20
CA PHE A 511 25.01 8.47 0.43
C PHE A 511 23.66 7.78 0.69
N ILE A 512 22.65 8.59 0.92
CA ILE A 512 21.30 8.11 1.25
C ILE A 512 20.51 7.72 0.01
N ILE A 513 19.53 6.82 0.23
CA ILE A 513 18.42 6.57 -0.70
C ILE A 513 17.12 6.94 0.02
N VAL A 514 16.33 7.82 -0.58
CA VAL A 514 15.00 8.16 -0.07
C VAL A 514 14.09 6.92 -0.14
N GLY A 515 13.47 6.59 1.00
CA GLY A 515 12.70 5.37 1.17
C GLY A 515 13.48 4.23 1.85
N GLN A 516 14.81 4.34 1.96
CA GLN A 516 15.67 3.39 2.67
C GLN A 516 16.25 4.00 3.96
N GLU A 517 16.98 5.12 3.87
CA GLU A 517 17.41 5.91 5.03
C GLU A 517 16.32 6.88 5.52
N THR A 518 15.17 6.94 4.84
CA THR A 518 14.03 7.78 5.24
C THR A 518 12.75 6.95 5.30
N ASP A 519 11.92 7.20 6.31
CA ASP A 519 10.68 6.45 6.58
C ASP A 519 9.44 7.35 6.72
N GLY A 520 9.52 8.61 6.23
CA GLY A 520 8.47 9.61 6.40
C GLY A 520 8.48 10.32 7.75
N THR A 521 9.41 9.97 8.65
CA THR A 521 9.63 10.65 9.94
C THR A 521 11.01 11.27 10.05
N THR A 522 11.82 11.19 8.99
CA THR A 522 13.23 11.58 8.94
C THR A 522 13.37 12.99 8.39
N ALA A 523 14.03 13.86 9.15
CA ALA A 523 14.37 15.23 8.77
C ALA A 523 15.83 15.33 8.29
N PRO A 524 16.23 16.41 7.59
CA PRO A 524 17.61 16.58 7.13
C PRO A 524 18.66 16.49 8.26
N GLY A 525 18.37 17.06 9.43
CA GLY A 525 19.22 16.99 10.61
C GLY A 525 19.46 15.57 11.13
N ASP A 526 18.49 14.69 11.00
CA ASP A 526 18.61 13.27 11.39
C ASP A 526 19.69 12.56 10.55
N LEU A 527 19.82 12.93 9.28
CA LEU A 527 20.80 12.36 8.35
C LEU A 527 22.16 13.08 8.34
N GLY A 528 22.35 14.11 9.20
CA GLY A 528 23.56 14.94 9.18
C GLY A 528 23.63 15.86 7.97
N MET A 529 22.50 16.15 7.33
CA MET A 529 22.42 16.96 6.12
C MET A 529 22.02 18.42 6.39
N ASP A 530 22.25 18.95 7.59
CA ASP A 530 21.99 20.36 7.92
C ASP A 530 22.75 21.35 7.01
N TRP A 531 23.85 20.91 6.43
CA TRP A 531 24.68 21.69 5.52
C TRP A 531 23.94 22.08 4.23
N ILE A 532 22.95 21.30 3.79
CA ILE A 532 22.16 21.58 2.58
C ILE A 532 20.96 22.48 2.88
N VAL A 533 20.59 22.65 4.15
CA VAL A 533 19.48 23.49 4.56
C VAL A 533 19.93 24.95 4.67
N SER A 534 19.41 25.80 3.81
CA SER A 534 19.78 27.22 3.78
C SER A 534 19.30 27.98 5.03
N LYS A 535 20.23 28.53 5.78
CA LYS A 535 19.94 29.44 6.91
C LYS A 535 19.52 30.84 6.45
N LYS A 536 19.79 31.20 5.19
CA LYS A 536 19.59 32.55 4.65
C LYS A 536 18.27 32.73 3.90
N LYS A 537 17.67 31.65 3.44
CA LYS A 537 16.39 31.72 2.74
C LYS A 537 15.29 32.14 3.71
N PRO A 538 14.39 33.06 3.31
CA PRO A 538 13.29 33.47 4.16
C PRO A 538 12.31 32.31 4.37
N ASP A 539 12.01 31.54 3.33
CA ASP A 539 11.10 30.41 3.39
C ASP A 539 11.41 29.36 2.31
N PHE A 540 10.91 28.13 2.53
CA PHE A 540 10.79 27.01 1.61
C PHE A 540 9.82 25.98 2.20
N ILE A 541 9.30 25.05 1.41
CA ILE A 541 8.36 24.03 1.89
C ILE A 541 8.99 23.22 3.03
N GLY A 542 8.26 23.11 4.15
CA GLY A 542 8.70 22.39 5.33
C GLY A 542 9.55 23.19 6.33
N LYS A 543 10.08 24.37 5.96
CA LYS A 543 10.98 25.15 6.83
C LYS A 543 10.39 25.41 8.22
N ARG A 544 9.14 25.88 8.28
CA ARG A 544 8.45 26.18 9.55
C ARG A 544 8.36 24.96 10.44
N SER A 545 8.06 23.80 9.86
CA SER A 545 7.89 22.56 10.60
C SER A 545 9.19 22.02 11.19
N MET A 546 10.34 22.33 10.60
CA MET A 546 11.65 21.98 11.15
C MET A 546 11.94 22.60 12.52
N SER A 547 11.22 23.67 12.90
CA SER A 547 11.37 24.33 14.21
C SER A 547 10.45 23.78 15.30
N ARG A 548 9.68 22.73 15.02
CA ARG A 548 8.82 22.09 16.04
C ARG A 548 9.66 21.44 17.14
N PRO A 549 9.19 21.42 18.40
CA PRO A 549 9.94 20.86 19.53
C PRO A 549 10.43 19.43 19.29
N ASP A 550 9.63 18.59 18.65
CA ASP A 550 10.03 17.21 18.35
C ASP A 550 11.22 17.14 17.37
N MET A 551 11.27 18.05 16.39
CA MET A 551 12.37 18.13 15.41
C MET A 551 13.69 18.60 16.01
N LEU A 552 13.64 19.31 17.14
CA LEU A 552 14.79 19.90 17.83
C LEU A 552 15.33 19.03 18.97
N ARG A 553 14.78 17.82 19.17
CA ARG A 553 15.23 16.91 20.21
C ARG A 553 16.59 16.30 19.88
N ASP A 554 17.48 16.24 20.85
CA ASP A 554 18.82 15.65 20.69
C ASP A 554 18.78 14.11 20.61
N ASP A 555 17.71 13.49 21.14
CA ASP A 555 17.53 12.04 21.15
C ASP A 555 16.77 11.49 19.94
N ARG A 556 16.60 12.27 18.88
CA ARG A 556 16.07 11.77 17.61
C ARG A 556 16.99 10.68 17.06
N LYS A 557 16.43 9.80 16.24
CA LYS A 557 17.23 8.84 15.50
C LYS A 557 18.12 9.57 14.51
N GLN A 558 19.40 9.26 14.48
CA GLN A 558 20.40 9.91 13.66
C GLN A 558 21.17 8.89 12.85
N LEU A 559 21.47 9.22 11.60
CA LEU A 559 22.23 8.34 10.71
C LEU A 559 23.66 8.16 11.23
N VAL A 560 24.06 6.91 11.32
CA VAL A 560 25.41 6.45 11.71
C VAL A 560 25.81 5.26 10.84
N GLY A 561 27.09 4.96 10.81
CA GLY A 561 27.62 3.71 10.31
C GLY A 561 27.70 2.67 11.41
N LEU A 562 27.60 1.39 11.04
CA LEU A 562 27.88 0.27 11.92
C LEU A 562 28.92 -0.65 11.26
N LEU A 563 29.92 -1.06 12.03
CA LEU A 563 30.86 -2.12 11.66
C LEU A 563 30.61 -3.33 12.56
N THR A 564 30.33 -4.48 11.95
CA THR A 564 30.11 -5.74 12.68
C THR A 564 31.43 -6.28 13.25
N SER A 565 31.39 -6.90 14.43
CA SER A 565 32.60 -7.48 15.03
C SER A 565 33.16 -8.68 14.23
N ASP A 566 32.30 -9.36 13.50
CA ASP A 566 32.72 -10.34 12.47
C ASP A 566 32.63 -9.66 11.10
N PRO A 567 33.74 -9.46 10.38
CA PRO A 567 33.75 -8.80 9.09
C PRO A 567 32.87 -9.44 8.02
N SER A 568 32.53 -10.73 8.16
CA SER A 568 31.69 -11.46 7.21
C SER A 568 30.21 -11.42 7.52
N GLU A 569 29.82 -10.95 8.72
CA GLU A 569 28.42 -10.95 9.18
C GLU A 569 27.66 -9.74 8.65
N VAL A 570 26.79 -9.94 7.67
CA VAL A 570 25.89 -8.91 7.11
C VAL A 570 24.64 -8.84 7.97
N LEU A 571 24.27 -7.63 8.41
CA LEU A 571 23.06 -7.41 9.19
C LEU A 571 21.82 -7.44 8.28
N PRO A 572 20.66 -7.91 8.76
CA PRO A 572 19.43 -7.77 8.00
C PRO A 572 18.97 -6.31 7.95
N GLU A 573 18.52 -5.85 6.81
CA GLU A 573 17.81 -4.57 6.70
C GLU A 573 16.56 -4.59 7.58
N GLY A 574 16.25 -3.47 8.24
CA GLY A 574 15.19 -3.41 9.26
C GLY A 574 15.58 -4.04 10.60
N GLY A 575 16.75 -4.65 10.73
CA GLY A 575 17.25 -5.23 11.97
C GLY A 575 17.21 -4.22 13.12
N GLN A 576 16.57 -4.59 14.24
CA GLN A 576 16.40 -3.69 15.39
C GLN A 576 17.68 -3.60 16.20
N ILE A 577 18.01 -2.40 16.67
CA ILE A 577 19.24 -2.13 17.43
C ILE A 577 18.89 -1.90 18.90
N VAL A 578 19.65 -2.53 19.80
CA VAL A 578 19.54 -2.36 21.25
C VAL A 578 20.88 -1.89 21.83
N ALA A 579 20.83 -1.10 22.92
CA ALA A 579 22.05 -0.62 23.61
C ALA A 579 22.71 -1.72 24.44
N GLU A 580 21.90 -2.65 24.97
CA GLU A 580 22.35 -3.72 25.84
C GLU A 580 21.66 -5.04 25.45
N THR A 581 22.37 -6.15 25.60
CA THR A 581 21.78 -7.48 25.44
C THR A 581 20.84 -7.78 26.60
N GLN A 582 19.61 -8.17 26.27
CA GLN A 582 18.59 -8.55 27.24
C GLN A 582 18.23 -10.03 27.04
N PRO A 583 18.06 -10.79 28.15
CA PRO A 583 17.87 -12.24 28.04
C PRO A 583 16.51 -12.64 27.45
N LYS A 584 15.53 -11.74 27.45
CA LYS A 584 14.17 -12.00 26.94
C LYS A 584 13.50 -10.75 26.36
N PRO A 585 12.73 -10.88 25.27
CA PRO A 585 11.82 -9.82 24.81
C PRO A 585 10.74 -9.49 25.86
N PRO A 586 10.22 -8.24 25.87
CA PRO A 586 10.51 -7.17 24.92
C PRO A 586 11.83 -6.45 25.22
N MET A 587 12.63 -6.21 24.17
CA MET A 587 13.87 -5.43 24.28
C MET A 587 13.61 -3.96 23.95
N THR A 588 14.31 -3.04 24.64
CA THR A 588 14.20 -1.60 24.35
C THR A 588 15.00 -1.26 23.11
N MET A 589 14.30 -0.94 22.02
CA MET A 589 14.91 -0.58 20.74
C MET A 589 15.38 0.87 20.74
N ILE A 590 16.62 1.11 20.30
CA ILE A 590 17.21 2.44 20.15
C ILE A 590 17.37 2.84 18.67
N GLY A 591 17.17 1.93 17.74
CA GLY A 591 17.33 2.19 16.32
C GLY A 591 17.03 0.97 15.45
N HIS A 592 17.32 1.11 14.17
CA HIS A 592 17.23 0.03 13.19
C HIS A 592 18.27 0.21 12.07
N VAL A 593 18.66 -0.89 11.46
CA VAL A 593 19.52 -0.95 10.27
C VAL A 593 18.70 -0.51 9.06
N THR A 594 19.22 0.44 8.28
CA THR A 594 18.56 0.90 7.04
C THR A 594 19.14 0.25 5.80
N SER A 595 20.46 0.06 5.75
CA SER A 595 21.19 -0.58 4.66
C SER A 595 22.31 -1.41 5.23
N SER A 596 22.56 -2.61 4.68
CA SER A 596 23.67 -3.44 5.13
C SER A 596 24.20 -4.32 4.01
N TYR A 597 25.51 -4.30 3.79
CA TYR A 597 26.17 -4.98 2.70
C TYR A 597 27.57 -5.47 3.12
N TYR A 598 28.04 -6.50 2.44
CA TYR A 598 29.47 -6.80 2.45
C TYR A 598 30.19 -5.95 1.40
N SER A 599 31.17 -5.18 1.82
CA SER A 599 32.03 -4.40 0.92
C SER A 599 33.26 -5.19 0.51
N ALA A 600 33.35 -5.56 -0.77
CA ALA A 600 34.52 -6.22 -1.31
C ALA A 600 35.78 -5.32 -1.32
N ALA A 601 35.60 -4.00 -1.40
CA ALA A 601 36.71 -3.04 -1.38
C ALA A 601 37.31 -2.86 0.02
N LEU A 602 36.50 -3.07 1.07
CA LEU A 602 36.91 -2.98 2.47
C LEU A 602 37.17 -4.35 3.11
N GLU A 603 36.78 -5.41 2.44
CA GLU A 603 36.79 -6.79 2.97
C GLU A 603 36.04 -6.89 4.31
N HIS A 604 34.95 -6.13 4.44
CA HIS A 604 34.20 -5.99 5.69
C HIS A 604 32.73 -5.68 5.44
N SER A 605 31.88 -6.21 6.30
CA SER A 605 30.46 -5.86 6.32
C SER A 605 30.26 -4.46 6.92
N ILE A 606 29.49 -3.65 6.23
CA ILE A 606 29.13 -2.27 6.60
C ILE A 606 27.61 -2.14 6.71
N ALA A 607 27.14 -1.27 7.58
CA ALA A 607 25.73 -0.93 7.59
C ALA A 607 25.51 0.56 7.90
N LEU A 608 24.48 1.12 7.28
CA LEU A 608 23.90 2.41 7.66
C LEU A 608 22.73 2.13 8.61
N ALA A 609 22.55 2.98 9.61
CA ALA A 609 21.54 2.79 10.62
C ALA A 609 21.02 4.12 11.18
N LEU A 610 19.74 4.15 11.55
CA LEU A 610 19.14 5.26 12.29
C LEU A 610 19.08 4.91 13.78
N VAL A 611 19.88 5.56 14.60
CA VAL A 611 20.05 5.28 16.03
C VAL A 611 19.72 6.52 16.87
N LYS A 612 18.98 6.36 17.97
CA LYS A 612 18.67 7.45 18.93
C LYS A 612 19.93 8.07 19.49
N GLY A 613 20.10 9.40 19.26
CA GLY A 613 21.29 10.12 19.65
C GLY A 613 22.55 9.54 19.01
N GLY A 614 22.46 9.00 17.80
CA GLY A 614 23.49 8.18 17.15
C GLY A 614 24.84 8.87 17.06
N ARG A 615 24.88 10.15 16.73
CA ARG A 615 26.14 10.90 16.64
C ARG A 615 26.89 11.06 17.98
N ALA A 616 26.17 11.03 19.09
CA ALA A 616 26.77 11.03 20.42
C ALA A 616 27.29 9.66 20.87
N ARG A 617 27.02 8.62 20.07
CA ARG A 617 27.38 7.21 20.35
C ARG A 617 28.59 6.72 19.54
N MET A 618 29.31 7.60 18.87
CA MET A 618 30.49 7.20 18.10
C MET A 618 31.51 6.48 18.97
N GLY A 619 31.92 5.27 18.55
CA GLY A 619 32.79 4.36 19.31
C GLY A 619 32.07 3.47 20.32
N ASP A 620 30.74 3.66 20.55
CA ASP A 620 29.96 2.75 21.40
C ASP A 620 29.75 1.42 20.69
N THR A 621 29.59 0.37 21.48
CA THR A 621 29.09 -0.93 20.99
C THR A 621 27.58 -0.99 21.13
N VAL A 622 26.90 -1.32 20.04
CA VAL A 622 25.46 -1.61 20.01
C VAL A 622 25.24 -3.05 19.52
N TYR A 623 24.02 -3.55 19.69
CA TYR A 623 23.74 -4.95 19.42
C TYR A 623 22.52 -5.09 18.50
N VAL A 624 22.59 -6.05 17.56
CA VAL A 624 21.47 -6.42 16.67
C VAL A 624 21.08 -7.87 16.96
N PRO A 625 19.95 -8.11 17.64
CA PRO A 625 19.41 -9.46 17.85
C PRO A 625 18.86 -10.04 16.54
N ILE A 626 19.33 -11.21 16.14
CA ILE A 626 18.95 -11.89 14.89
C ILE A 626 18.81 -13.39 15.17
N ASP A 627 17.62 -13.96 14.95
CA ASP A 627 17.36 -15.41 14.94
C ASP A 627 18.06 -16.23 16.05
N GLY A 628 17.99 -15.72 17.28
CA GLY A 628 18.55 -16.41 18.46
C GLY A 628 20.03 -16.13 18.73
N LYS A 629 20.71 -15.36 17.87
CA LYS A 629 22.05 -14.78 18.13
C LYS A 629 21.96 -13.26 18.28
N THR A 630 23.04 -12.69 18.78
CA THR A 630 23.17 -11.22 18.90
C THR A 630 24.48 -10.81 18.27
N VAL A 631 24.41 -9.94 17.26
CA VAL A 631 25.58 -9.40 16.59
C VAL A 631 25.99 -8.09 17.27
N SER A 632 27.24 -7.97 17.68
CA SER A 632 27.82 -6.74 18.20
C SER A 632 28.37 -5.87 17.08
N CYS A 633 28.13 -4.56 17.16
CA CYS A 633 28.52 -3.61 16.14
C CYS A 633 29.12 -2.37 16.80
N GLU A 634 30.18 -1.83 16.24
CA GLU A 634 30.71 -0.52 16.60
C GLU A 634 29.99 0.58 15.84
N VAL A 635 29.60 1.63 16.53
CA VAL A 635 29.01 2.84 15.93
C VAL A 635 30.13 3.73 15.38
N VAL A 636 30.10 3.96 14.08
CA VAL A 636 31.11 4.76 13.36
C VAL A 636 30.44 5.84 12.51
N GLU A 637 31.24 6.74 11.93
CA GLU A 637 30.74 7.67 10.93
C GLU A 637 30.17 6.92 9.72
N PRO A 638 29.09 7.41 9.09
CA PRO A 638 28.44 6.73 7.97
C PRO A 638 29.22 6.82 6.64
N ILE A 639 30.54 6.98 6.66
CA ILE A 639 31.41 7.05 5.50
C ILE A 639 32.55 6.04 5.72
N PHE A 640 32.51 4.96 4.96
CA PHE A 640 33.45 3.84 5.15
C PHE A 640 34.62 3.85 4.15
N TYR A 641 34.41 4.42 2.96
CA TYR A 641 35.37 4.39 1.86
C TYR A 641 35.67 5.80 1.35
N ASP A 642 36.97 6.10 1.09
CA ASP A 642 37.45 7.37 0.55
C ASP A 642 36.77 8.59 1.21
N LYS A 643 36.96 8.72 2.52
CA LYS A 643 36.29 9.74 3.35
C LYS A 643 36.54 11.16 2.83
N GLU A 644 37.74 11.43 2.28
CA GLU A 644 38.10 12.74 1.75
C GLU A 644 37.51 13.04 0.36
N GLY A 645 36.88 12.04 -0.30
CA GLY A 645 36.27 12.21 -1.61
C GLY A 645 37.24 12.44 -2.75
N SER A 646 38.50 12.00 -2.62
CA SER A 646 39.54 12.22 -3.62
C SER A 646 39.27 11.52 -4.96
N ARG A 647 38.64 10.35 -4.91
CA ARG A 647 38.36 9.49 -6.07
C ARG A 647 37.34 10.10 -7.05
N ILE A 648 36.54 11.04 -6.65
CA ILE A 648 35.61 11.78 -7.52
C ILE A 648 36.35 12.54 -8.64
N ASN A 649 37.61 12.84 -8.43
CA ASN A 649 38.41 13.57 -9.41
C ASN A 649 39.23 12.65 -10.35
N GLY A 650 39.32 11.36 -10.06
CA GLY A 650 40.06 10.36 -10.82
C GLY A 650 41.54 10.30 -10.48
#